data_68c8878a2a952b3f1d067fccbe2dd100
#
_entry.id   68c8878a2a952b3f1d067fccbe2dd100
#
_cell.length_a   1.000
_cell.length_b   1.000
_cell.length_c   1.000
_cell.angle_alpha   90.00
_cell.angle_beta   90.00
_cell.angle_gamma   90.00
#
_symmetry.space_group_name_H-M   'P 1'
#
loop_
_entity.id
_entity.type
_entity.pdbx_description
1 polymer ?
#
loop_
_entity_poly.entity_id
_entity_poly.type
_entity_poly.pdbx_seq_one_letter_code
_entity_poly.pdbx_strand_id
1 'polypeptide(L)'
;MKKQLQGLTQVEVKRRIDAGKTNHFKAKTGSSNWEIFRRNVFNSFNMLNFAIFVALIAVQAWSNLFFFGIIVLNAFTGMMTELRARRMIDKLNLMNKDQIRVVRDGEVTSIDPQDIVLDDIMLLSAGEQVPSDAVVVDGMAELNEAMLTGESDLILKKDGKELLSGSYLVSGQVYAKVINVAEDNYANKLMLEAKTHKPIVSRILYNMDKIAKFTGKIVIPFGLALFFEAYLIKQLSLQESVVTSSTALLGMLPKGIALLTITSLLTAVIKLGMKHILVQEMYSVETLARVDVLCLDKTGTITQGKMTVKGLKLLSERFTKEELERLLAAYMQHSKDNNATAQAIRNAYEGMEYHYQVGDIIPFSSDRKWGAMSIDGVGTLFLGAPEMLLEENPKAVDQAQARGSRVLILAWSQSAVDTETMSLPNDVEGLTLLEIADPIREDAAETLEYLRSEDVTLKIISGDNPVTVSHIAHQAGFADYQSYIDCSKVSDEELEVLAEDTAIFGRVSPHQKKLLIQTLNANGHTTAMTGDGVNDILALREADCSIVMAEGDPATRQIANLVLMDSEFKDIPEILFEGRRVVNNIAHIAPIFLIKTVYSFLLGLICIASIVFGKAEYLLVFPFIQVQMTLAGQFIEGLPPFILTFERNIRPVEKHFLRRSLQLSIPNALMLVISVLIFHLSQVYLGMSNTDMLTLSYYMMGSTGVLAVIRACIPLNKGRVALIIYSVFGFLISSYYLRDVIEISTLNSYTLPIYLVAMAICTPLFFWISYKQGAFQKT
;
A
#
# COMPACT_ATOMS: atom_id res chain seq x y z
N MET A 1 16.66 39.68 -29.53
CA MET A 1 15.22 40.10 -29.47
C MET A 1 14.43 38.96 -28.85
N LYS A 2 13.94 39.09 -27.61
CA LYS A 2 13.02 38.10 -27.04
C LYS A 2 11.75 38.09 -27.89
N LYS A 3 11.41 36.98 -28.54
CA LYS A 3 10.09 36.76 -29.15
C LYS A 3 9.04 36.93 -28.05
N GLN A 4 8.23 37.98 -28.14
CA GLN A 4 7.04 38.13 -27.27
C GLN A 4 6.06 37.03 -27.64
N LEU A 5 6.01 35.97 -26.81
CA LEU A 5 5.08 34.86 -26.98
C LEU A 5 3.71 35.35 -26.51
N GLN A 6 2.76 35.54 -27.42
CA GLN A 6 1.42 36.02 -27.09
C GLN A 6 0.50 34.92 -26.50
N GLY A 7 0.76 33.64 -26.77
CA GLY A 7 -0.10 32.54 -26.36
C GLY A 7 -1.51 32.62 -27.00
N LEU A 8 -2.43 31.79 -26.50
CA LEU A 8 -3.83 31.77 -26.92
C LEU A 8 -4.65 32.85 -26.23
N THR A 9 -5.58 33.48 -26.96
CA THR A 9 -6.59 34.37 -26.36
C THR A 9 -7.68 33.56 -25.64
N GLN A 10 -8.38 34.15 -24.67
CA GLN A 10 -9.49 33.50 -23.95
C GLN A 10 -10.59 32.97 -24.89
N VAL A 11 -10.84 33.66 -26.00
CA VAL A 11 -11.82 33.27 -27.03
C VAL A 11 -11.36 31.98 -27.74
N GLU A 12 -10.07 31.87 -28.05
CA GLU A 12 -9.47 30.70 -28.68
C GLU A 12 -9.42 29.50 -27.72
N VAL A 13 -9.10 29.73 -26.45
CA VAL A 13 -9.15 28.71 -25.40
C VAL A 13 -10.58 28.14 -25.29
N LYS A 14 -11.59 28.99 -25.18
CA LYS A 14 -12.99 28.55 -25.11
C LYS A 14 -13.40 27.74 -26.36
N ARG A 15 -13.00 28.17 -27.55
CA ARG A 15 -13.27 27.42 -28.78
C ARG A 15 -12.65 26.02 -28.78
N ARG A 16 -11.47 25.85 -28.16
CA ARG A 16 -10.81 24.53 -28.04
C ARG A 16 -11.49 23.66 -27.00
N ILE A 17 -11.94 24.25 -25.91
CA ILE A 17 -12.75 23.56 -24.87
C ILE A 17 -14.04 23.03 -25.50
N ASP A 18 -14.77 23.88 -26.22
CA ASP A 18 -16.04 23.53 -26.89
C ASP A 18 -15.83 22.44 -27.96
N ALA A 19 -14.65 22.40 -28.58
CA ALA A 19 -14.25 21.36 -29.55
C ALA A 19 -13.72 20.06 -28.89
N GLY A 20 -13.73 19.96 -27.55
CA GLY A 20 -13.23 18.80 -26.81
C GLY A 20 -11.70 18.62 -26.84
N LYS A 21 -10.95 19.67 -27.24
CA LYS A 21 -9.46 19.64 -27.34
C LYS A 21 -8.82 20.08 -26.03
N THR A 22 -9.19 19.45 -24.94
CA THR A 22 -8.65 19.67 -23.58
C THR A 22 -7.82 18.47 -23.13
N ASN A 23 -6.89 18.68 -22.21
CA ASN A 23 -6.08 17.60 -21.63
C ASN A 23 -6.84 16.80 -20.55
N HIS A 24 -8.16 16.77 -20.64
CA HIS A 24 -9.01 16.06 -19.68
C HIS A 24 -9.02 14.57 -19.98
N PHE A 25 -8.06 13.84 -19.42
CA PHE A 25 -7.95 12.39 -19.52
C PHE A 25 -8.58 11.73 -18.30
N LYS A 26 -9.66 10.98 -18.51
CA LYS A 26 -10.19 10.06 -17.49
C LYS A 26 -9.47 8.71 -17.63
N ALA A 27 -8.32 8.59 -17.02
CA ALA A 27 -7.78 7.26 -16.77
C ALA A 27 -8.86 6.45 -16.04
N LYS A 28 -9.18 5.25 -16.51
CA LYS A 28 -10.02 4.29 -15.76
C LYS A 28 -9.23 3.75 -14.56
N THR A 29 -8.71 4.64 -13.74
CA THR A 29 -8.07 4.32 -12.47
C THR A 29 -9.16 4.15 -11.43
N GLY A 30 -9.51 2.91 -11.14
CA GLY A 30 -10.51 2.56 -10.15
C GLY A 30 -11.81 2.01 -10.74
N SER A 31 -12.42 1.08 -9.99
CA SER A 31 -13.69 0.45 -10.34
C SER A 31 -14.81 1.49 -10.44
N SER A 32 -15.62 1.48 -11.49
CA SER A 32 -16.79 2.37 -11.59
C SER A 32 -17.80 2.06 -10.46
N ASN A 33 -18.71 2.99 -10.15
CA ASN A 33 -19.77 2.74 -9.17
C ASN A 33 -20.60 1.52 -9.54
N TRP A 34 -20.79 1.26 -10.85
CA TRP A 34 -21.47 0.09 -11.35
C TRP A 34 -20.66 -1.20 -11.13
N GLU A 35 -19.34 -1.16 -11.30
CA GLU A 35 -18.46 -2.30 -11.02
C GLU A 35 -18.42 -2.63 -9.54
N ILE A 36 -18.38 -1.60 -8.67
CA ILE A 36 -18.48 -1.76 -7.21
C ILE A 36 -19.81 -2.43 -6.85
N PHE A 37 -20.93 -1.93 -7.38
CA PHE A 37 -22.24 -2.53 -7.18
C PHE A 37 -22.27 -3.98 -7.67
N ARG A 38 -21.87 -4.23 -8.93
CA ARG A 38 -21.86 -5.57 -9.53
C ARG A 38 -21.01 -6.56 -8.71
N ARG A 39 -19.84 -6.16 -8.25
CA ARG A 39 -18.93 -7.02 -7.46
C ARG A 39 -19.49 -7.36 -6.09
N ASN A 40 -20.14 -6.40 -5.42
CA ASN A 40 -20.72 -6.61 -4.10
C ASN A 40 -22.06 -7.35 -4.13
N VAL A 41 -22.85 -7.21 -5.19
CA VAL A 41 -24.19 -7.79 -5.30
C VAL A 41 -24.20 -9.08 -6.11
N PHE A 42 -23.60 -9.09 -7.32
CA PHE A 42 -23.65 -10.20 -8.27
C PHE A 42 -22.39 -11.05 -8.25
N ASN A 43 -21.93 -11.48 -7.10
CA ASN A 43 -20.88 -12.50 -6.99
C ASN A 43 -21.51 -13.90 -6.89
N SER A 44 -20.73 -14.94 -7.20
CA SER A 44 -21.18 -16.35 -7.19
C SER A 44 -21.80 -16.77 -5.85
N PHE A 45 -21.28 -16.20 -4.76
CA PHE A 45 -21.75 -16.44 -3.42
C PHE A 45 -23.17 -15.87 -3.19
N ASN A 46 -23.42 -14.62 -3.55
CA ASN A 46 -24.74 -14.00 -3.40
C ASN A 46 -25.77 -14.63 -4.36
N MET A 47 -25.33 -15.07 -5.56
CA MET A 47 -26.19 -15.79 -6.49
C MET A 47 -26.66 -17.13 -5.92
N LEU A 48 -25.76 -17.91 -5.27
CA LEU A 48 -26.13 -19.14 -4.58
C LEU A 48 -27.12 -18.87 -3.43
N ASN A 49 -26.84 -17.84 -2.60
CA ASN A 49 -27.74 -17.47 -1.52
C ASN A 49 -29.11 -17.02 -2.03
N PHE A 50 -29.16 -16.32 -3.16
CA PHE A 50 -30.42 -15.93 -3.80
C PHE A 50 -31.20 -17.16 -4.31
N ALA A 51 -30.51 -18.13 -4.92
CA ALA A 51 -31.14 -19.40 -5.35
C ALA A 51 -31.74 -20.16 -4.14
N ILE A 52 -31.01 -20.26 -3.03
CA ILE A 52 -31.50 -20.86 -1.79
C ILE A 52 -32.68 -20.07 -1.21
N PHE A 53 -32.63 -18.74 -1.24
CA PHE A 53 -33.73 -17.88 -0.80
C PHE A 53 -35.01 -18.15 -1.60
N VAL A 54 -34.90 -18.24 -2.92
CA VAL A 54 -36.04 -18.57 -3.81
C VAL A 54 -36.58 -19.99 -3.50
N ALA A 55 -35.68 -20.95 -3.29
CA ALA A 55 -36.10 -22.33 -2.96
C ALA A 55 -36.86 -22.38 -1.61
N LEU A 56 -36.40 -21.65 -0.58
CA LEU A 56 -37.07 -21.57 0.72
C LEU A 56 -38.44 -20.87 0.62
N ILE A 57 -38.60 -19.85 -0.20
CA ILE A 57 -39.90 -19.23 -0.49
C ILE A 57 -40.84 -20.23 -1.17
N ALA A 58 -40.38 -20.98 -2.16
CA ALA A 58 -41.18 -21.94 -2.93
C ALA A 58 -41.77 -23.03 -2.02
N VAL A 59 -41.05 -23.38 -0.92
CA VAL A 59 -41.53 -24.35 0.07
C VAL A 59 -42.16 -23.71 1.31
N GLN A 60 -42.42 -22.38 1.30
CA GLN A 60 -43.06 -21.62 2.36
C GLN A 60 -42.31 -21.66 3.73
N ALA A 61 -41.00 -21.80 3.73
CA ALA A 61 -40.14 -21.84 4.92
C ALA A 61 -39.78 -20.46 5.44
N TRP A 62 -40.79 -19.65 5.83
CA TRP A 62 -40.68 -18.23 6.16
C TRP A 62 -39.68 -17.89 7.28
N SER A 63 -39.65 -18.69 8.35
CA SER A 63 -38.73 -18.51 9.51
C SER A 63 -37.25 -18.60 9.09
N ASN A 64 -36.96 -19.31 8.01
CA ASN A 64 -35.59 -19.53 7.53
C ASN A 64 -35.11 -18.45 6.56
N LEU A 65 -35.88 -17.40 6.24
CA LEU A 65 -35.51 -16.33 5.30
C LEU A 65 -34.68 -15.21 5.95
N PHE A 66 -34.57 -15.12 7.26
CA PHE A 66 -33.85 -14.04 7.97
C PHE A 66 -32.38 -13.91 7.55
N PHE A 67 -31.72 -15.01 7.15
CA PHE A 67 -30.34 -14.96 6.66
C PHE A 67 -30.16 -14.07 5.45
N PHE A 68 -31.17 -13.96 4.58
CA PHE A 68 -31.08 -13.16 3.38
C PHE A 68 -31.03 -11.66 3.68
N GLY A 69 -31.76 -11.21 4.71
CA GLY A 69 -31.67 -9.84 5.22
C GLY A 69 -30.24 -9.47 5.66
N ILE A 70 -29.53 -10.40 6.31
CA ILE A 70 -28.12 -10.21 6.69
C ILE A 70 -27.23 -10.12 5.45
N ILE A 71 -27.49 -10.92 4.42
CA ILE A 71 -26.70 -10.87 3.16
C ILE A 71 -26.91 -9.52 2.45
N VAL A 72 -28.14 -9.05 2.37
CA VAL A 72 -28.44 -7.73 1.78
C VAL A 72 -27.76 -6.61 2.58
N LEU A 73 -27.81 -6.68 3.91
CA LEU A 73 -27.13 -5.72 4.80
C LEU A 73 -25.60 -5.76 4.58
N ASN A 74 -25.01 -6.94 4.48
CA ASN A 74 -23.59 -7.12 4.23
C ASN A 74 -23.17 -6.57 2.85
N ALA A 75 -23.94 -6.85 1.80
CA ALA A 75 -23.69 -6.33 0.46
C ALA A 75 -23.80 -4.79 0.44
N PHE A 76 -24.82 -4.24 1.11
CA PHE A 76 -25.00 -2.79 1.25
C PHE A 76 -23.84 -2.15 2.04
N THR A 77 -23.46 -2.73 3.18
CA THR A 77 -22.34 -2.23 4.00
C THR A 77 -21.03 -2.30 3.24
N GLY A 78 -20.75 -3.40 2.54
CA GLY A 78 -19.57 -3.55 1.69
C GLY A 78 -19.51 -2.49 0.60
N MET A 79 -20.61 -2.27 -0.12
CA MET A 79 -20.71 -1.26 -1.15
C MET A 79 -20.51 0.16 -0.59
N MET A 80 -21.19 0.51 0.52
CA MET A 80 -21.05 1.83 1.14
C MET A 80 -19.63 2.08 1.66
N THR A 81 -19.01 1.06 2.21
CA THR A 81 -17.63 1.10 2.71
C THR A 81 -16.67 1.38 1.56
N GLU A 82 -16.81 0.66 0.46
CA GLU A 82 -15.96 0.83 -0.73
C GLU A 82 -16.16 2.19 -1.42
N LEU A 83 -17.40 2.67 -1.51
CA LEU A 83 -17.72 4.00 -2.04
C LEU A 83 -17.15 5.13 -1.16
N ARG A 84 -17.18 4.97 0.18
CA ARG A 84 -16.58 5.96 1.11
C ARG A 84 -15.06 5.98 0.98
N ALA A 85 -14.41 4.81 0.93
CA ALA A 85 -12.97 4.69 0.72
C ALA A 85 -12.53 5.41 -0.55
N ARG A 86 -13.22 5.13 -1.67
CA ARG A 86 -12.94 5.77 -2.95
C ARG A 86 -13.07 7.29 -2.88
N ARG A 87 -14.20 7.80 -2.33
CA ARG A 87 -14.40 9.26 -2.21
C ARG A 87 -13.33 9.93 -1.36
N MET A 88 -12.81 9.24 -0.34
CA MET A 88 -11.75 9.76 0.51
C MET A 88 -10.42 9.82 -0.25
N ILE A 89 -10.07 8.76 -0.97
CA ILE A 89 -8.88 8.71 -1.84
C ILE A 89 -8.97 9.79 -2.92
N ASP A 90 -10.12 9.91 -3.61
CA ASP A 90 -10.36 10.94 -4.63
C ASP A 90 -10.19 12.35 -4.06
N LYS A 91 -10.69 12.60 -2.82
CA LYS A 91 -10.55 13.91 -2.15
C LYS A 91 -9.10 14.23 -1.80
N LEU A 92 -8.33 13.26 -1.32
CA LEU A 92 -6.92 13.44 -0.98
C LEU A 92 -6.07 13.68 -2.24
N ASN A 93 -6.36 12.97 -3.32
CA ASN A 93 -5.69 13.17 -4.62
C ASN A 93 -5.96 14.56 -5.21
N LEU A 94 -7.14 15.15 -4.98
CA LEU A 94 -7.46 16.51 -5.43
C LEU A 94 -6.69 17.60 -4.68
N MET A 95 -6.23 17.35 -3.46
CA MET A 95 -5.47 18.32 -2.66
C MET A 95 -4.00 18.46 -3.12
N ASN A 96 -3.50 17.55 -3.98
CA ASN A 96 -2.10 17.43 -4.34
C ASN A 96 -1.84 17.63 -5.84
N LYS A 97 -2.65 18.45 -6.52
CA LYS A 97 -2.46 18.75 -7.95
C LYS A 97 -1.47 19.89 -8.12
N ASP A 98 -0.33 19.59 -8.74
CA ASP A 98 0.62 20.60 -9.17
C ASP A 98 0.00 21.45 -10.27
N GLN A 99 0.11 22.78 -10.17
CA GLN A 99 -0.36 23.70 -11.20
C GLN A 99 0.71 23.86 -12.28
N ILE A 100 0.28 24.01 -13.53
CA ILE A 100 1.17 24.28 -14.66
C ILE A 100 1.05 25.72 -15.11
N ARG A 101 2.18 26.34 -15.47
CA ARG A 101 2.22 27.69 -15.99
C ARG A 101 2.05 27.69 -17.51
N VAL A 102 1.09 28.47 -17.99
CA VAL A 102 0.84 28.67 -19.43
C VAL A 102 0.84 30.15 -19.79
N VAL A 103 1.18 30.46 -21.02
CA VAL A 103 1.10 31.81 -21.56
C VAL A 103 -0.23 31.95 -22.30
N ARG A 104 -1.10 32.85 -21.81
CA ARG A 104 -2.39 33.20 -22.45
C ARG A 104 -2.56 34.72 -22.42
N ASP A 105 -3.05 35.30 -23.50
CA ASP A 105 -3.19 36.78 -23.68
C ASP A 105 -1.89 37.56 -23.39
N GLY A 106 -0.71 36.93 -23.59
CA GLY A 106 0.61 37.54 -23.33
C GLY A 106 1.06 37.50 -21.87
N GLU A 107 0.26 36.93 -20.96
CA GLU A 107 0.57 36.78 -19.52
C GLU A 107 0.78 35.32 -19.15
N VAL A 108 1.66 35.07 -18.15
CA VAL A 108 1.86 33.76 -17.57
C VAL A 108 0.83 33.52 -16.49
N THR A 109 -0.02 32.52 -16.67
CA THR A 109 -1.07 32.13 -15.72
C THR A 109 -0.86 30.69 -15.27
N SER A 110 -1.20 30.36 -14.00
CA SER A 110 -1.17 29.00 -13.47
C SER A 110 -2.55 28.35 -13.60
N ILE A 111 -2.58 27.15 -14.19
CA ILE A 111 -3.83 26.38 -14.43
C ILE A 111 -3.67 24.93 -13.97
N ASP A 112 -4.79 24.19 -13.81
CA ASP A 112 -4.76 22.74 -13.62
C ASP A 112 -4.26 22.08 -14.91
N PRO A 113 -3.36 21.08 -14.88
CA PRO A 113 -2.92 20.33 -16.06
C PRO A 113 -4.06 19.77 -16.93
N GLN A 114 -5.23 19.53 -16.35
CA GLN A 114 -6.41 19.09 -17.08
C GLN A 114 -7.05 20.21 -17.94
N ASP A 115 -6.82 21.47 -17.58
CA ASP A 115 -7.34 22.65 -18.27
C ASP A 115 -6.43 23.15 -19.42
N ILE A 116 -5.34 22.43 -19.68
CA ILE A 116 -4.49 22.63 -20.86
C ILE A 116 -5.32 22.33 -22.10
N VAL A 117 -5.21 23.18 -23.12
CA VAL A 117 -5.82 22.96 -24.43
C VAL A 117 -4.78 22.80 -25.52
N LEU A 118 -5.18 22.21 -26.64
CA LEU A 118 -4.33 22.09 -27.81
C LEU A 118 -3.83 23.48 -28.26
N ASP A 119 -2.54 23.58 -28.61
CA ASP A 119 -1.82 24.81 -28.98
C ASP A 119 -1.51 25.78 -27.83
N ASP A 120 -1.80 25.48 -26.56
CA ASP A 120 -1.31 26.26 -25.43
C ASP A 120 0.23 26.32 -25.42
N ILE A 121 0.78 27.41 -24.92
CA ILE A 121 2.22 27.54 -24.68
C ILE A 121 2.49 27.34 -23.18
N MET A 122 3.10 26.21 -22.84
CA MET A 122 3.51 25.90 -21.48
C MET A 122 4.88 26.51 -21.19
N LEU A 123 5.06 27.03 -19.97
CA LEU A 123 6.36 27.40 -19.43
C LEU A 123 6.79 26.32 -18.43
N LEU A 124 7.79 25.54 -18.82
CA LEU A 124 8.33 24.43 -18.05
C LEU A 124 9.74 24.76 -17.54
N SER A 125 9.99 24.41 -16.28
CA SER A 125 11.28 24.61 -15.60
C SER A 125 11.80 23.31 -15.00
N ALA A 126 13.06 23.29 -14.60
CA ALA A 126 13.67 22.13 -13.93
C ALA A 126 12.82 21.65 -12.73
N GLY A 127 12.64 20.33 -12.62
CA GLY A 127 11.80 19.66 -11.64
C GLY A 127 10.32 19.52 -12.04
N GLU A 128 9.89 20.11 -13.18
CA GLU A 128 8.49 20.01 -13.63
C GLU A 128 8.31 18.86 -14.63
N GLN A 129 7.20 18.15 -14.50
CA GLN A 129 6.79 17.13 -15.46
C GLN A 129 6.13 17.76 -16.68
N VAL A 130 6.38 17.21 -17.85
CA VAL A 130 5.68 17.56 -19.08
C VAL A 130 4.25 16.96 -19.06
N PRO A 131 3.19 17.78 -18.89
CA PRO A 131 1.83 17.25 -18.72
C PRO A 131 1.15 16.84 -20.02
N SER A 132 1.66 17.31 -21.16
CA SER A 132 1.12 17.08 -22.51
C SER A 132 2.25 17.11 -23.53
N ASP A 133 2.16 16.28 -24.57
CA ASP A 133 3.15 16.31 -25.65
C ASP A 133 3.21 17.71 -26.26
N ALA A 134 4.41 18.22 -26.42
CA ALA A 134 4.65 19.60 -26.85
C ALA A 134 5.91 19.72 -27.72
N VAL A 135 6.06 20.82 -28.42
CA VAL A 135 7.28 21.18 -29.17
C VAL A 135 7.90 22.43 -28.56
N VAL A 136 9.19 22.42 -28.30
CA VAL A 136 9.95 23.57 -27.82
C VAL A 136 9.88 24.73 -28.81
N VAL A 137 9.46 25.90 -28.33
CA VAL A 137 9.33 27.13 -29.11
C VAL A 137 10.45 28.13 -28.81
N ASP A 138 10.93 28.11 -27.56
CA ASP A 138 12.03 28.97 -27.09
C ASP A 138 12.66 28.34 -25.83
N GLY A 139 13.97 28.40 -25.73
CA GLY A 139 14.74 27.91 -24.60
C GLY A 139 15.41 26.56 -24.84
N MET A 140 15.97 26.02 -23.76
CA MET A 140 16.74 24.78 -23.75
C MET A 140 16.60 24.08 -22.40
N ALA A 141 16.41 22.76 -22.43
CA ALA A 141 16.32 21.94 -21.21
C ALA A 141 16.88 20.52 -21.45
N GLU A 142 17.42 19.94 -20.39
CA GLU A 142 17.73 18.51 -20.34
C GLU A 142 16.53 17.76 -19.72
N LEU A 143 16.06 16.72 -20.43
CA LEU A 143 14.92 15.93 -20.03
C LEU A 143 15.34 14.50 -19.68
N ASN A 144 14.68 13.95 -18.69
CA ASN A 144 14.72 12.52 -18.38
C ASN A 144 13.45 11.85 -18.97
N GLU A 145 13.65 10.97 -19.93
CA GLU A 145 12.58 10.19 -20.58
C GLU A 145 12.56 8.72 -20.11
N ALA A 146 13.29 8.37 -19.04
CA ALA A 146 13.44 7.00 -18.55
C ALA A 146 12.11 6.30 -18.21
N MET A 147 11.11 7.05 -17.76
CA MET A 147 9.76 6.53 -17.52
C MET A 147 9.06 6.01 -18.78
N LEU A 148 9.43 6.59 -19.93
CA LEU A 148 8.77 6.32 -21.20
C LEU A 148 9.55 5.33 -22.05
N THR A 149 10.88 5.48 -22.06
CA THR A 149 11.79 4.69 -22.92
C THR A 149 12.51 3.57 -22.17
N GLY A 150 12.62 3.68 -20.82
CA GLY A 150 13.45 2.81 -20.00
C GLY A 150 14.93 3.18 -19.98
N GLU A 151 15.37 4.18 -20.78
CA GLU A 151 16.74 4.65 -20.84
C GLU A 151 16.95 5.83 -19.89
N SER A 152 18.00 5.80 -19.08
CA SER A 152 18.26 6.81 -18.04
C SER A 152 19.07 8.02 -18.53
N ASP A 153 19.45 8.05 -19.79
CA ASP A 153 20.27 9.13 -20.35
C ASP A 153 19.46 10.42 -20.47
N LEU A 154 20.08 11.54 -20.10
CA LEU A 154 19.47 12.85 -20.23
C LEU A 154 19.52 13.32 -21.68
N ILE A 155 18.39 13.77 -22.20
CA ILE A 155 18.25 14.20 -23.59
C ILE A 155 18.12 15.71 -23.64
N LEU A 156 19.06 16.37 -24.32
CA LEU A 156 19.01 17.82 -24.52
C LEU A 156 17.98 18.18 -25.60
N LYS A 157 16.97 18.95 -25.25
CA LYS A 157 15.92 19.46 -26.13
C LYS A 157 16.08 20.97 -26.32
N LYS A 158 16.07 21.39 -27.58
CA LYS A 158 16.17 22.79 -28.04
C LYS A 158 15.00 23.11 -28.96
N ASP A 159 14.94 24.36 -29.46
CA ASP A 159 13.91 24.80 -30.39
C ASP A 159 13.56 23.77 -31.46
N GLY A 160 12.27 23.51 -31.65
CA GLY A 160 11.72 22.57 -32.63
C GLY A 160 11.81 21.10 -32.23
N LYS A 161 12.38 20.76 -31.07
CA LYS A 161 12.38 19.38 -30.54
C LYS A 161 11.11 19.08 -29.77
N GLU A 162 10.66 17.85 -29.90
CA GLU A 162 9.46 17.34 -29.23
C GLU A 162 9.73 16.96 -27.77
N LEU A 163 8.82 17.33 -26.87
CA LEU A 163 8.75 16.94 -25.48
C LEU A 163 7.63 15.93 -25.34
N LEU A 164 7.91 14.77 -24.79
CA LEU A 164 6.93 13.73 -24.55
C LEU A 164 6.25 13.93 -23.19
N SER A 165 4.93 13.82 -23.13
CA SER A 165 4.19 13.82 -21.87
C SER A 165 4.68 12.71 -20.94
N GLY A 166 4.82 13.03 -19.65
CA GLY A 166 5.38 12.10 -18.67
C GLY A 166 6.90 12.18 -18.49
N SER A 167 7.64 12.87 -19.37
CA SER A 167 9.07 13.17 -19.17
C SER A 167 9.25 14.29 -18.13
N TYR A 168 10.47 14.42 -17.59
CA TYR A 168 10.82 15.41 -16.56
C TYR A 168 11.95 16.31 -17.03
N LEU A 169 11.82 17.61 -16.75
CA LEU A 169 12.92 18.56 -16.94
C LEU A 169 13.89 18.43 -15.75
N VAL A 170 15.12 18.05 -16.02
CA VAL A 170 16.20 17.95 -15.03
C VAL A 170 16.93 19.27 -14.87
N SER A 171 17.16 19.97 -16.00
CA SER A 171 17.81 21.29 -16.01
C SER A 171 17.21 22.19 -17.08
N GLY A 172 17.39 23.52 -16.92
CA GLY A 172 16.96 24.51 -17.89
C GLY A 172 15.50 24.97 -17.75
N GLN A 173 15.05 25.74 -18.75
CA GLN A 173 13.69 26.28 -18.85
C GLN A 173 13.30 26.41 -20.31
N VAL A 174 12.08 25.99 -20.66
CA VAL A 174 11.56 26.05 -22.04
C VAL A 174 10.14 26.58 -22.09
N TYR A 175 9.84 27.26 -23.19
CA TYR A 175 8.48 27.51 -23.64
C TYR A 175 8.14 26.43 -24.66
N ALA A 176 7.07 25.67 -24.47
CA ALA A 176 6.70 24.56 -25.33
C ALA A 176 5.23 24.64 -25.74
N LYS A 177 4.96 24.50 -27.03
CA LYS A 177 3.62 24.53 -27.60
C LYS A 177 3.01 23.13 -27.58
N VAL A 178 1.84 22.95 -26.96
CA VAL A 178 1.11 21.70 -26.88
C VAL A 178 0.68 21.21 -28.26
N ILE A 179 1.02 19.96 -28.60
CA ILE A 179 0.69 19.32 -29.90
C ILE A 179 -0.31 18.17 -29.74
N ASN A 180 -0.37 17.51 -28.58
CA ASN A 180 -1.34 16.46 -28.26
C ASN A 180 -1.98 16.72 -26.89
N VAL A 181 -3.21 16.23 -26.67
CA VAL A 181 -3.95 16.36 -25.42
C VAL A 181 -4.69 15.07 -25.11
N ALA A 182 -5.00 14.82 -23.84
CA ALA A 182 -5.79 13.69 -23.36
C ALA A 182 -5.29 12.32 -23.85
N GLU A 183 -6.11 11.56 -24.56
CA GLU A 183 -5.78 10.19 -25.02
C GLU A 183 -4.65 10.15 -26.05
N ASP A 184 -4.40 11.27 -26.75
CA ASP A 184 -3.37 11.37 -27.78
C ASP A 184 -1.97 11.59 -27.24
N ASN A 185 -1.83 11.94 -25.95
CA ASN A 185 -0.54 12.08 -25.28
C ASN A 185 0.21 10.74 -25.22
N TYR A 186 1.53 10.79 -25.41
CA TYR A 186 2.41 9.62 -25.42
C TYR A 186 2.29 8.80 -24.13
N ALA A 187 2.35 9.45 -22.97
CA ALA A 187 2.22 8.78 -21.67
C ALA A 187 0.86 8.06 -21.54
N ASN A 188 -0.22 8.68 -22.00
CA ASN A 188 -1.57 8.10 -21.94
C ASN A 188 -1.74 6.94 -22.92
N LYS A 189 -1.15 7.00 -24.13
CA LYS A 189 -1.08 5.87 -25.06
C LYS A 189 -0.33 4.70 -24.44
N LEU A 190 0.83 4.97 -23.85
CA LEU A 190 1.61 3.95 -23.16
C LEU A 190 0.84 3.32 -21.98
N MET A 191 0.10 4.13 -21.22
CA MET A 191 -0.79 3.64 -20.13
C MET A 191 -1.92 2.76 -20.68
N LEU A 192 -2.50 3.10 -21.84
CA LEU A 192 -3.57 2.32 -22.44
C LEU A 192 -3.06 0.99 -23.01
N GLU A 193 -1.84 0.96 -23.55
CA GLU A 193 -1.16 -0.24 -24.03
C GLU A 193 -0.62 -1.10 -22.89
N ALA A 194 -0.09 -0.48 -21.85
CA ALA A 194 0.39 -1.16 -20.64
C ALA A 194 -0.76 -1.61 -19.74
N LYS A 195 -1.61 -2.54 -20.21
CA LYS A 195 -2.69 -3.21 -19.44
C LYS A 195 -2.22 -4.03 -18.24
N THR A 196 -0.99 -3.89 -17.77
CA THR A 196 -0.41 -4.73 -16.73
C THR A 196 0.23 -3.93 -15.60
N HIS A 197 -0.57 -3.15 -14.88
CA HIS A 197 -0.29 -3.02 -13.45
C HIS A 197 -0.64 -4.36 -12.81
N LYS A 198 0.29 -5.01 -12.13
CA LYS A 198 -0.04 -6.09 -11.19
C LYS A 198 -0.83 -5.42 -10.06
N PRO A 199 -2.17 -5.58 -9.98
CA PRO A 199 -2.91 -5.00 -8.86
C PRO A 199 -2.40 -5.65 -7.58
N ILE A 200 -2.17 -4.86 -6.56
CA ILE A 200 -1.86 -5.41 -5.24
C ILE A 200 -3.08 -6.21 -4.77
N VAL A 201 -2.87 -7.50 -4.61
CA VAL A 201 -3.94 -8.42 -4.20
C VAL A 201 -3.77 -8.74 -2.72
N SER A 202 -4.80 -8.44 -1.92
CA SER A 202 -4.82 -8.90 -0.53
C SER A 202 -4.63 -10.41 -0.45
N ARG A 203 -3.58 -10.87 0.22
CA ARG A 203 -3.34 -12.31 0.45
C ARG A 203 -4.43 -12.93 1.32
N ILE A 204 -5.01 -12.15 2.24
CA ILE A 204 -6.14 -12.60 3.08
C ILE A 204 -7.35 -12.87 2.19
N LEU A 205 -7.75 -11.90 1.36
CA LEU A 205 -8.89 -12.05 0.46
C LEU A 205 -8.64 -13.11 -0.60
N TYR A 206 -7.43 -13.23 -1.13
CA TYR A 206 -7.05 -14.29 -2.07
C TYR A 206 -7.21 -15.68 -1.44
N ASN A 207 -6.75 -15.88 -0.21
CA ASN A 207 -6.91 -17.15 0.50
C ASN A 207 -8.38 -17.44 0.79
N MET A 208 -9.17 -16.43 1.12
CA MET A 208 -10.62 -16.58 1.31
C MET A 208 -11.34 -16.92 0.00
N ASP A 209 -10.97 -16.26 -1.11
CA ASP A 209 -11.49 -16.57 -2.44
C ASP A 209 -11.13 -18.00 -2.89
N LYS A 210 -9.94 -18.48 -2.56
CA LYS A 210 -9.51 -19.87 -2.80
C LYS A 210 -10.38 -20.87 -2.04
N ILE A 211 -10.69 -20.59 -0.76
CA ILE A 211 -11.64 -21.40 0.02
C ILE A 211 -13.03 -21.34 -0.63
N ALA A 212 -13.52 -20.16 -0.93
CA ALA A 212 -14.83 -19.95 -1.51
C ALA A 212 -14.98 -20.64 -2.88
N LYS A 213 -13.96 -20.61 -3.74
CA LYS A 213 -13.92 -21.32 -5.02
C LYS A 213 -13.89 -22.83 -4.85
N PHE A 214 -13.12 -23.34 -3.89
CA PHE A 214 -13.06 -24.77 -3.58
C PHE A 214 -14.40 -25.25 -3.03
N THR A 215 -14.94 -24.59 -2.01
CA THR A 215 -16.24 -24.92 -1.44
C THR A 215 -17.36 -24.73 -2.47
N GLY A 216 -17.35 -23.68 -3.28
CA GLY A 216 -18.37 -23.42 -4.31
C GLY A 216 -18.51 -24.53 -5.35
N LYS A 217 -17.41 -25.20 -5.71
CA LYS A 217 -17.45 -26.36 -6.63
C LYS A 217 -18.09 -27.61 -6.00
N ILE A 218 -17.92 -27.77 -4.68
CA ILE A 218 -18.40 -28.95 -3.94
C ILE A 218 -19.82 -28.73 -3.43
N VAL A 219 -20.17 -27.49 -3.07
CA VAL A 219 -21.42 -27.13 -2.40
C VAL A 219 -22.65 -27.54 -3.21
N ILE A 220 -22.68 -27.32 -4.54
CA ILE A 220 -23.86 -27.66 -5.35
C ILE A 220 -24.13 -29.17 -5.42
N PRO A 221 -23.17 -30.03 -5.87
CA PRO A 221 -23.39 -31.45 -5.89
C PRO A 221 -23.64 -32.03 -4.49
N PHE A 222 -22.99 -31.49 -3.49
CA PHE A 222 -23.16 -31.88 -2.10
C PHE A 222 -24.57 -31.56 -1.57
N GLY A 223 -25.08 -30.39 -1.89
CA GLY A 223 -26.43 -29.95 -1.51
C GLY A 223 -27.52 -30.81 -2.17
N LEU A 224 -27.32 -31.15 -3.45
CA LEU A 224 -28.22 -32.09 -4.15
C LEU A 224 -28.20 -33.47 -3.49
N ALA A 225 -27.02 -33.96 -3.10
CA ALA A 225 -26.91 -35.25 -2.42
C ALA A 225 -27.63 -35.25 -1.08
N LEU A 226 -27.47 -34.17 -0.25
CA LEU A 226 -28.19 -34.01 0.99
C LEU A 226 -29.70 -33.84 0.81
N PHE A 227 -30.14 -33.16 -0.25
CA PHE A 227 -31.55 -33.01 -0.56
C PHE A 227 -32.17 -34.38 -0.93
N PHE A 228 -31.52 -35.12 -1.81
CA PHE A 228 -32.04 -36.45 -2.22
C PHE A 228 -31.98 -37.44 -1.05
N GLU A 229 -30.96 -37.38 -0.20
CA GLU A 229 -30.90 -38.16 1.05
C GLU A 229 -32.11 -37.86 1.93
N ALA A 230 -32.38 -36.60 2.22
CA ALA A 230 -33.48 -36.19 3.08
C ALA A 230 -34.86 -36.57 2.49
N TYR A 231 -35.05 -36.31 1.18
CA TYR A 231 -36.34 -36.44 0.53
C TYR A 231 -36.67 -37.90 0.14
N LEU A 232 -35.72 -38.62 -0.52
CA LEU A 232 -35.98 -39.98 -1.05
C LEU A 232 -35.69 -41.07 -0.03
N ILE A 233 -34.68 -40.92 0.82
CA ILE A 233 -34.22 -41.99 1.71
C ILE A 233 -34.86 -41.82 3.10
N LYS A 234 -34.83 -40.63 3.67
CA LYS A 234 -35.46 -40.31 4.96
C LYS A 234 -36.96 -40.04 4.84
N GLN A 235 -37.47 -39.84 3.63
CA GLN A 235 -38.87 -39.54 3.35
C GLN A 235 -39.40 -38.31 4.10
N LEU A 236 -38.55 -37.32 4.32
CA LEU A 236 -38.95 -36.05 4.89
C LEU A 236 -39.85 -35.28 3.91
N SER A 237 -40.64 -34.36 4.44
CA SER A 237 -41.40 -33.43 3.58
C SER A 237 -40.48 -32.63 2.66
N LEU A 238 -41.01 -32.17 1.54
CA LEU A 238 -40.26 -31.32 0.61
C LEU A 238 -39.69 -30.08 1.32
N GLN A 239 -40.48 -29.47 2.22
CA GLN A 239 -40.07 -28.31 3.01
C GLN A 239 -38.88 -28.64 3.90
N GLU A 240 -38.95 -29.69 4.72
CA GLU A 240 -37.84 -30.09 5.61
C GLU A 240 -36.59 -30.45 4.83
N SER A 241 -36.73 -31.15 3.69
CA SER A 241 -35.59 -31.53 2.85
C SER A 241 -34.88 -30.33 2.25
N VAL A 242 -35.61 -29.29 1.79
CA VAL A 242 -35.04 -28.04 1.30
C VAL A 242 -34.41 -27.24 2.44
N VAL A 243 -35.06 -27.16 3.60
CA VAL A 243 -34.51 -26.40 4.75
C VAL A 243 -33.21 -27.03 5.25
N THR A 244 -33.14 -28.32 5.48
CA THR A 244 -31.95 -28.98 6.02
C THR A 244 -30.78 -28.95 5.04
N SER A 245 -31.01 -29.28 3.77
CA SER A 245 -29.97 -29.20 2.75
C SER A 245 -29.46 -27.74 2.55
N SER A 246 -30.38 -26.79 2.46
CA SER A 246 -30.03 -25.35 2.35
C SER A 246 -29.21 -24.88 3.55
N THR A 247 -29.56 -25.30 4.76
CA THR A 247 -28.85 -24.92 6.00
C THR A 247 -27.42 -25.47 5.99
N ALA A 248 -27.24 -26.73 5.62
CA ALA A 248 -25.92 -27.33 5.50
C ALA A 248 -25.04 -26.54 4.49
N LEU A 249 -25.58 -26.21 3.31
CA LEU A 249 -24.88 -25.42 2.30
C LEU A 249 -24.49 -24.03 2.79
N LEU A 250 -25.43 -23.32 3.42
CA LEU A 250 -25.20 -21.97 3.96
C LEU A 250 -24.18 -21.98 5.10
N GLY A 251 -24.11 -23.08 5.88
CA GLY A 251 -23.10 -23.28 6.93
C GLY A 251 -21.68 -23.45 6.39
N MET A 252 -21.52 -24.07 5.22
CA MET A 252 -20.21 -24.35 4.61
C MET A 252 -19.49 -23.09 4.09
N LEU A 253 -20.15 -21.95 4.03
CA LEU A 253 -19.61 -20.72 3.44
C LEU A 253 -19.16 -19.72 4.51
N PRO A 254 -17.85 -19.32 4.56
CA PRO A 254 -17.33 -18.37 5.55
C PRO A 254 -17.66 -16.93 5.13
N LYS A 255 -18.84 -16.43 5.51
CA LYS A 255 -19.42 -15.17 5.01
C LYS A 255 -18.83 -13.90 5.63
N GLY A 256 -18.42 -13.93 6.90
CA GLY A 256 -18.11 -12.73 7.69
C GLY A 256 -16.68 -12.20 7.50
N ILE A 257 -15.71 -13.06 7.22
CA ILE A 257 -14.28 -12.69 7.23
C ILE A 257 -13.95 -11.63 6.17
N ALA A 258 -14.47 -11.78 4.96
CA ALA A 258 -14.20 -10.83 3.87
C ALA A 258 -14.71 -9.42 4.19
N LEU A 259 -15.91 -9.31 4.74
CA LEU A 259 -16.49 -8.02 5.15
C LEU A 259 -15.65 -7.38 6.26
N LEU A 260 -15.27 -8.15 7.28
CA LEU A 260 -14.44 -7.64 8.38
C LEU A 260 -13.06 -7.23 7.91
N THR A 261 -12.45 -7.96 6.98
CA THR A 261 -11.17 -7.60 6.38
C THR A 261 -11.25 -6.25 5.68
N ILE A 262 -12.25 -6.05 4.81
CA ILE A 262 -12.45 -4.78 4.09
C ILE A 262 -12.71 -3.64 5.08
N THR A 263 -13.57 -3.85 6.07
CA THR A 263 -13.90 -2.84 7.10
C THR A 263 -12.67 -2.47 7.93
N SER A 264 -11.84 -3.45 8.31
CA SER A 264 -10.62 -3.21 9.08
C SER A 264 -9.57 -2.46 8.27
N LEU A 265 -9.35 -2.84 7.00
CA LEU A 265 -8.45 -2.14 6.08
C LEU A 265 -8.90 -0.70 5.86
N LEU A 266 -10.20 -0.48 5.61
CA LEU A 266 -10.74 0.88 5.45
C LEU A 266 -10.52 1.73 6.71
N THR A 267 -10.74 1.15 7.88
CA THR A 267 -10.49 1.87 9.14
C THR A 267 -9.01 2.24 9.30
N ALA A 268 -8.10 1.35 8.88
CA ALA A 268 -6.67 1.66 8.86
C ALA A 268 -6.35 2.80 7.88
N VAL A 269 -6.89 2.77 6.66
CA VAL A 269 -6.75 3.85 5.67
C VAL A 269 -7.26 5.19 6.21
N ILE A 270 -8.42 5.20 6.87
CA ILE A 270 -8.97 6.41 7.49
C ILE A 270 -8.05 6.94 8.60
N LYS A 271 -7.55 6.07 9.48
CA LYS A 271 -6.64 6.46 10.55
C LYS A 271 -5.31 7.00 10.02
N LEU A 272 -4.73 6.34 9.01
CA LEU A 272 -3.51 6.81 8.35
C LEU A 272 -3.76 8.14 7.65
N GLY A 273 -4.90 8.32 6.98
CA GLY A 273 -5.27 9.60 6.37
C GLY A 273 -5.43 10.76 7.39
N MET A 274 -5.92 10.47 8.61
CA MET A 274 -5.95 11.46 9.70
C MET A 274 -4.56 11.82 10.23
N LYS A 275 -3.55 11.00 9.96
CA LYS A 275 -2.13 11.23 10.25
C LYS A 275 -1.37 11.72 9.01
N HIS A 276 -2.04 12.30 8.04
CA HIS A 276 -1.47 12.82 6.82
C HIS A 276 -0.69 11.79 5.98
N ILE A 277 -1.04 10.52 6.09
CA ILE A 277 -0.49 9.45 5.25
C ILE A 277 -1.52 9.10 4.18
N LEU A 278 -1.24 9.43 2.93
CA LEU A 278 -2.09 9.11 1.80
C LEU A 278 -1.87 7.66 1.36
N VAL A 279 -2.90 6.84 1.47
CA VAL A 279 -2.91 5.46 0.99
C VAL A 279 -3.59 5.43 -0.38
N GLN A 280 -2.85 5.21 -1.44
CA GLN A 280 -3.40 5.17 -2.81
C GLN A 280 -4.07 3.83 -3.12
N GLU A 281 -3.51 2.73 -2.60
CA GLU A 281 -4.07 1.40 -2.71
C GLU A 281 -4.33 0.78 -1.33
N MET A 282 -5.59 0.48 -1.02
CA MET A 282 -6.01 -0.01 0.31
C MET A 282 -5.25 -1.26 0.76
N TYR A 283 -4.90 -2.16 -0.16
CA TYR A 283 -4.22 -3.42 0.17
C TYR A 283 -2.72 -3.26 0.45
N SER A 284 -2.14 -2.10 0.16
CA SER A 284 -0.75 -1.79 0.49
C SER A 284 -0.50 -1.82 1.99
N VAL A 285 -1.52 -1.46 2.80
CA VAL A 285 -1.46 -1.55 4.26
C VAL A 285 -1.28 -3.01 4.74
N GLU A 286 -1.96 -3.97 4.09
CA GLU A 286 -1.76 -5.40 4.36
C GLU A 286 -0.37 -5.86 3.92
N THR A 287 0.09 -5.41 2.75
CA THR A 287 1.40 -5.79 2.21
C THR A 287 2.52 -5.31 3.11
N LEU A 288 2.47 -4.03 3.54
CA LEU A 288 3.50 -3.47 4.43
C LEU A 288 3.57 -4.21 5.77
N ALA A 289 2.45 -4.71 6.29
CA ALA A 289 2.45 -5.53 7.51
C ALA A 289 3.33 -6.80 7.42
N ARG A 290 3.58 -7.27 6.21
CA ARG A 290 4.34 -8.49 5.89
C ARG A 290 5.76 -8.22 5.40
N VAL A 291 6.10 -6.95 5.21
CA VAL A 291 7.44 -6.55 4.77
C VAL A 291 8.48 -7.04 5.77
N ASP A 292 9.45 -7.78 5.26
CA ASP A 292 10.61 -8.26 6.01
C ASP A 292 11.92 -7.63 5.52
N VAL A 293 11.90 -6.96 4.33
CA VAL A 293 13.03 -6.17 3.83
C VAL A 293 12.54 -4.79 3.40
N LEU A 294 13.07 -3.74 4.03
CA LEU A 294 12.81 -2.35 3.65
C LEU A 294 14.07 -1.74 3.02
N CYS A 295 13.97 -1.44 1.73
CA CYS A 295 15.00 -0.76 0.97
C CYS A 295 14.77 0.76 1.05
N LEU A 296 15.75 1.46 1.58
CA LEU A 296 15.71 2.91 1.82
C LEU A 296 16.56 3.62 0.78
N ASP A 297 16.00 4.56 0.04
CA ASP A 297 16.86 5.56 -0.60
C ASP A 297 17.44 6.48 0.48
N LYS A 298 18.65 7.00 0.27
CA LYS A 298 19.32 7.89 1.22
C LYS A 298 18.65 9.27 1.25
N THR A 299 18.53 9.87 0.06
CA THR A 299 18.12 11.27 -0.12
C THR A 299 16.61 11.42 0.10
N GLY A 300 16.20 12.46 0.83
CA GLY A 300 14.78 12.70 1.11
C GLY A 300 14.13 11.67 2.07
N THR A 301 14.76 10.53 2.35
CA THR A 301 14.28 9.51 3.30
C THR A 301 15.04 9.56 4.63
N ILE A 302 16.30 9.16 4.65
CA ILE A 302 17.17 9.21 5.86
C ILE A 302 17.62 10.64 6.10
N THR A 303 17.86 11.39 5.02
CA THR A 303 18.18 12.80 5.03
C THR A 303 16.94 13.65 4.68
N GLN A 304 17.00 14.96 4.93
CA GLN A 304 15.86 15.84 4.69
C GLN A 304 15.57 16.11 3.20
N GLY A 305 16.51 15.78 2.29
CA GLY A 305 16.44 16.17 0.88
C GLY A 305 16.60 17.67 0.62
N LYS A 306 16.82 18.44 1.70
CA LYS A 306 17.02 19.90 1.65
C LYS A 306 18.49 20.20 1.85
N MET A 307 19.19 20.41 0.74
CA MET A 307 20.60 20.80 0.80
C MET A 307 20.77 22.10 1.58
N THR A 308 21.80 22.16 2.43
CA THR A 308 22.19 23.36 3.17
C THR A 308 23.68 23.64 3.02
N VAL A 309 24.05 24.90 2.87
CA VAL A 309 25.46 25.34 2.86
C VAL A 309 25.99 25.31 4.28
N LYS A 310 27.01 24.48 4.55
CA LYS A 310 27.68 24.42 5.86
C LYS A 310 28.70 25.54 6.05
N GLY A 311 29.29 26.00 4.97
CA GLY A 311 30.26 27.09 5.01
C GLY A 311 31.12 27.21 3.75
N LEU A 312 31.93 28.27 3.77
CA LEU A 312 32.94 28.54 2.76
C LEU A 312 34.33 28.29 3.34
N LYS A 313 35.20 27.62 2.58
CA LYS A 313 36.61 27.48 2.88
C LYS A 313 37.45 28.13 1.79
N LEU A 314 38.16 29.19 2.12
CA LEU A 314 38.99 29.95 1.19
C LEU A 314 40.10 29.08 0.62
N LEU A 315 40.31 29.15 -0.67
CA LEU A 315 41.41 28.51 -1.42
C LEU A 315 42.39 29.52 -1.98
N SER A 316 41.97 30.77 -2.15
CA SER A 316 42.77 31.91 -2.62
C SER A 316 42.54 33.12 -1.73
N GLU A 317 43.53 34.01 -1.61
CA GLU A 317 43.47 35.29 -0.90
C GLU A 317 43.03 36.47 -1.80
N ARG A 318 42.62 36.20 -3.04
CA ARG A 318 42.25 37.22 -4.05
C ARG A 318 41.04 38.04 -3.61
N PHE A 319 40.06 37.42 -2.94
CA PHE A 319 38.84 38.03 -2.43
C PHE A 319 38.66 37.68 -0.96
N THR A 320 38.11 38.62 -0.19
CA THR A 320 37.69 38.34 1.19
C THR A 320 36.47 37.41 1.22
N LYS A 321 36.22 36.83 2.37
CA LYS A 321 35.06 35.96 2.55
C LYS A 321 33.76 36.71 2.26
N GLU A 322 33.61 37.92 2.72
CA GLU A 322 32.46 38.79 2.51
C GLU A 322 32.25 39.14 1.04
N GLU A 323 33.33 39.34 0.28
CA GLU A 323 33.26 39.58 -1.16
C GLU A 323 32.81 38.34 -1.92
N LEU A 324 33.32 37.13 -1.54
CA LEU A 324 32.90 35.88 -2.13
C LEU A 324 31.42 35.56 -1.84
N GLU A 325 30.93 35.86 -0.66
CA GLU A 325 29.51 35.72 -0.32
C GLU A 325 28.62 36.63 -1.17
N ARG A 326 29.03 37.89 -1.40
CA ARG A 326 28.31 38.82 -2.30
C ARG A 326 28.39 38.40 -3.76
N LEU A 327 29.50 37.85 -4.23
CA LEU A 327 29.64 37.31 -5.57
C LEU A 327 28.75 36.10 -5.76
N LEU A 328 28.65 35.21 -4.77
CA LEU A 328 27.72 34.08 -4.76
C LEU A 328 26.26 34.52 -4.78
N ALA A 329 25.92 35.56 -3.98
CA ALA A 329 24.58 36.14 -4.01
C ALA A 329 24.22 36.67 -5.40
N ALA A 330 25.13 37.45 -6.02
CA ALA A 330 24.97 37.96 -7.38
C ALA A 330 24.81 36.81 -8.40
N TYR A 331 25.65 35.77 -8.32
CA TYR A 331 25.59 34.58 -9.18
C TYR A 331 24.22 33.90 -9.05
N MET A 332 23.76 33.58 -7.85
CA MET A 332 22.52 32.87 -7.61
C MET A 332 21.25 33.67 -7.96
N GLN A 333 21.27 34.99 -7.82
CA GLN A 333 20.11 35.81 -8.18
C GLN A 333 19.89 35.89 -9.69
N HIS A 334 20.97 35.80 -10.48
CA HIS A 334 20.89 35.86 -11.94
C HIS A 334 20.90 34.47 -12.58
N SER A 335 21.35 33.41 -11.89
CA SER A 335 21.26 32.03 -12.34
C SER A 335 19.80 31.58 -12.36
N LYS A 336 19.40 30.90 -13.45
CA LYS A 336 18.10 30.29 -13.61
C LYS A 336 18.05 28.84 -13.12
N ASP A 337 19.18 28.33 -12.60
CA ASP A 337 19.27 26.99 -12.08
C ASP A 337 18.37 26.82 -10.86
N ASN A 338 17.54 25.79 -10.83
CA ASN A 338 16.55 25.54 -9.79
C ASN A 338 16.67 24.15 -9.13
N ASN A 339 17.84 23.50 -9.28
CA ASN A 339 18.13 22.26 -8.59
C ASN A 339 18.37 22.49 -7.09
N ALA A 340 18.28 21.42 -6.26
CA ALA A 340 18.41 21.49 -4.81
C ALA A 340 19.72 22.18 -4.35
N THR A 341 20.82 21.99 -5.08
CA THR A 341 22.10 22.63 -4.79
C THR A 341 22.07 24.14 -5.01
N ALA A 342 21.51 24.59 -6.15
CA ALA A 342 21.33 26.00 -6.44
C ALA A 342 20.39 26.70 -5.45
N GLN A 343 19.30 26.02 -5.07
CA GLN A 343 18.38 26.52 -4.05
C GLN A 343 19.07 26.66 -2.69
N ALA A 344 19.88 25.68 -2.28
CA ALA A 344 20.64 25.75 -1.03
C ALA A 344 21.57 26.96 -0.98
N ILE A 345 22.28 27.20 -2.07
CA ILE A 345 23.20 28.37 -2.15
C ILE A 345 22.40 29.68 -2.19
N ARG A 346 21.30 29.72 -2.96
CA ARG A 346 20.42 30.91 -3.01
C ARG A 346 19.86 31.25 -1.65
N ASN A 347 19.34 30.26 -0.92
CA ASN A 347 18.79 30.48 0.42
C ASN A 347 19.84 30.90 1.45
N ALA A 348 21.08 30.40 1.34
CA ALA A 348 22.16 30.74 2.24
C ALA A 348 22.61 32.20 2.10
N TYR A 349 22.46 32.77 0.91
CA TYR A 349 22.91 34.15 0.61
C TYR A 349 21.75 35.07 0.21
N GLU A 350 20.51 34.67 0.49
CA GLU A 350 19.31 35.50 0.26
C GLU A 350 19.36 36.79 1.08
N GLY A 351 19.04 37.94 0.45
CA GLY A 351 19.02 39.26 1.11
C GLY A 351 20.37 39.94 1.23
N MET A 352 21.48 39.34 0.72
CA MET A 352 22.75 40.04 0.64
C MET A 352 22.75 41.13 -0.44
N GLU A 353 23.04 42.35 -0.07
CA GLU A 353 23.17 43.47 -1.02
C GLU A 353 24.48 43.37 -1.79
N TYR A 354 24.41 43.53 -3.13
CA TYR A 354 25.55 43.60 -4.02
C TYR A 354 25.32 44.65 -5.11
N HIS A 355 26.39 45.15 -5.70
CA HIS A 355 26.35 46.22 -6.71
C HIS A 355 27.10 45.81 -7.99
N TYR A 356 26.99 44.54 -8.39
CA TYR A 356 27.66 44.01 -9.58
C TYR A 356 26.71 44.07 -10.78
N GLN A 357 27.22 44.43 -11.95
CA GLN A 357 26.54 44.24 -13.23
C GLN A 357 26.94 42.90 -13.80
N VAL A 358 25.93 42.10 -14.19
CA VAL A 358 26.09 40.74 -14.69
C VAL A 358 25.98 40.77 -16.22
N GLY A 359 26.93 40.14 -16.88
CA GLY A 359 26.98 39.97 -18.31
C GLY A 359 26.45 38.61 -18.79
N ASP A 360 27.29 37.89 -19.57
CA ASP A 360 26.91 36.59 -20.12
C ASP A 360 26.81 35.50 -19.07
N ILE A 361 25.80 34.62 -19.21
CA ILE A 361 25.52 33.49 -18.31
C ILE A 361 25.51 32.19 -19.11
N ILE A 362 26.32 31.22 -18.65
CA ILE A 362 26.28 29.83 -19.10
C ILE A 362 25.62 29.01 -17.99
N PRO A 363 24.41 28.47 -18.22
CA PRO A 363 23.72 27.64 -17.22
C PRO A 363 24.53 26.38 -16.88
N PHE A 364 24.33 25.85 -15.67
CA PHE A 364 24.89 24.55 -15.28
C PHE A 364 24.44 23.44 -16.26
N SER A 365 25.35 22.52 -16.58
CA SER A 365 25.04 21.28 -17.30
C SER A 365 25.61 20.07 -16.57
N SER A 366 24.84 18.97 -16.56
CA SER A 366 25.25 17.71 -15.95
C SER A 366 26.48 17.09 -16.62
N ASP A 367 26.65 17.29 -17.91
CA ASP A 367 27.81 16.80 -18.66
C ASP A 367 29.09 17.60 -18.34
N ARG A 368 28.97 18.92 -18.30
CA ARG A 368 30.09 19.82 -17.99
C ARG A 368 30.36 19.87 -16.49
N LYS A 369 29.35 19.62 -15.64
CA LYS A 369 29.39 19.75 -14.18
C LYS A 369 29.80 21.14 -13.66
N TRP A 370 29.64 22.17 -14.47
CA TRP A 370 29.84 23.55 -14.09
C TRP A 370 28.93 24.50 -14.87
N GLY A 371 28.69 25.68 -14.30
CA GLY A 371 28.10 26.85 -14.94
C GLY A 371 29.01 28.07 -14.77
N ALA A 372 28.81 29.12 -15.56
CA ALA A 372 29.62 30.33 -15.50
C ALA A 372 28.78 31.59 -15.64
N MET A 373 29.33 32.70 -15.12
CA MET A 373 28.72 34.02 -15.16
C MET A 373 29.80 35.11 -15.23
N SER A 374 29.73 35.97 -16.25
CA SER A 374 30.61 37.14 -16.30
C SER A 374 30.09 38.28 -15.45
N ILE A 375 30.98 38.95 -14.74
CA ILE A 375 30.66 40.09 -13.86
C ILE A 375 31.56 41.25 -14.23
N ASP A 376 30.96 42.40 -14.57
CA ASP A 376 31.68 43.60 -15.00
C ASP A 376 32.65 44.08 -13.88
N GLY A 377 33.92 44.30 -14.28
CA GLY A 377 34.98 44.76 -13.37
C GLY A 377 35.56 43.67 -12.46
N VAL A 378 35.01 42.45 -12.49
CA VAL A 378 35.50 41.30 -11.70
C VAL A 378 36.14 40.26 -12.57
N GLY A 379 35.48 39.87 -13.67
CA GLY A 379 35.87 38.76 -14.58
C GLY A 379 34.78 37.70 -14.66
N THR A 380 35.12 36.48 -14.97
CA THR A 380 34.17 35.38 -15.07
C THR A 380 34.24 34.43 -13.86
N LEU A 381 33.11 34.20 -13.24
CA LEU A 381 32.95 33.23 -12.17
C LEU A 381 32.47 31.88 -12.73
N PHE A 382 33.03 30.81 -12.19
CA PHE A 382 32.64 29.42 -12.48
C PHE A 382 32.17 28.79 -11.18
N LEU A 383 31.03 28.08 -11.24
CA LEU A 383 30.55 27.32 -10.10
C LEU A 383 30.33 25.88 -10.56
N GLY A 384 31.03 24.92 -9.94
CA GLY A 384 30.94 23.54 -10.38
C GLY A 384 31.73 22.53 -9.55
N ALA A 385 31.81 21.31 -10.09
CA ALA A 385 32.50 20.21 -9.44
C ALA A 385 34.03 20.44 -9.40
N PRO A 386 34.72 20.10 -8.28
CA PRO A 386 36.17 20.29 -8.11
C PRO A 386 36.98 19.66 -9.24
N GLU A 387 36.68 18.44 -9.63
CA GLU A 387 37.37 17.66 -10.67
C GLU A 387 37.32 18.28 -12.07
N MET A 388 36.41 19.23 -12.27
CA MET A 388 36.25 19.93 -13.57
C MET A 388 36.89 21.31 -13.56
N LEU A 389 37.01 21.95 -12.41
CA LEU A 389 37.48 23.34 -12.28
C LEU A 389 38.90 23.47 -11.73
N LEU A 390 39.47 22.39 -11.19
CA LEU A 390 40.80 22.39 -10.60
C LEU A 390 41.64 21.28 -11.24
N GLU A 391 42.96 21.58 -11.46
CA GLU A 391 43.92 20.57 -11.93
C GLU A 391 44.21 19.50 -10.87
N GLU A 392 44.31 19.90 -9.61
CA GLU A 392 44.49 19.00 -8.47
C GLU A 392 43.46 19.30 -7.37
N ASN A 393 42.87 18.25 -6.83
CA ASN A 393 41.93 18.40 -5.73
C ASN A 393 42.66 18.76 -4.43
N PRO A 394 42.34 19.89 -3.77
CA PRO A 394 42.84 20.18 -2.45
C PRO A 394 42.42 19.10 -1.44
N LYS A 395 43.31 18.76 -0.47
CA LYS A 395 42.98 17.80 0.62
C LYS A 395 41.69 18.15 1.37
N ALA A 396 41.28 19.40 1.35
CA ALA A 396 40.03 19.86 1.92
C ALA A 396 38.77 19.28 1.21
N VAL A 397 38.85 19.06 -0.10
CA VAL A 397 37.78 18.43 -0.91
C VAL A 397 37.59 17.00 -0.43
N ASP A 398 38.68 16.22 -0.40
CA ASP A 398 38.63 14.82 0.04
C ASP A 398 38.11 14.67 1.48
N GLN A 399 38.52 15.56 2.37
CA GLN A 399 38.05 15.58 3.76
C GLN A 399 36.55 15.92 3.88
N ALA A 400 36.04 16.85 3.08
CA ALA A 400 34.64 17.22 3.09
C ALA A 400 33.78 16.09 2.46
N GLN A 401 34.24 15.51 1.35
CA GLN A 401 33.56 14.36 0.71
C GLN A 401 33.56 13.13 1.64
N ALA A 402 34.64 12.87 2.36
CA ALA A 402 34.70 11.79 3.34
C ALA A 402 33.69 11.98 4.50
N ARG A 403 33.31 13.23 4.82
CA ARG A 403 32.26 13.54 5.80
C ARG A 403 30.82 13.44 5.22
N GLY A 404 30.70 13.07 3.95
CA GLY A 404 29.40 12.98 3.29
C GLY A 404 28.86 14.29 2.72
N SER A 405 29.66 15.34 2.68
CA SER A 405 29.29 16.63 2.11
C SER A 405 29.50 16.64 0.59
N ARG A 406 28.58 17.26 -0.15
CA ARG A 406 28.79 17.64 -1.54
C ARG A 406 29.66 18.87 -1.56
N VAL A 407 30.69 18.87 -2.39
CA VAL A 407 31.63 19.97 -2.52
C VAL A 407 31.51 20.61 -3.89
N LEU A 408 31.36 21.93 -3.90
CA LEU A 408 31.48 22.74 -5.10
C LEU A 408 32.63 23.72 -4.96
N ILE A 409 33.21 24.12 -6.09
CA ILE A 409 34.23 25.17 -6.17
C ILE A 409 33.59 26.38 -6.84
N LEU A 410 33.77 27.54 -6.21
CA LEU A 410 33.67 28.81 -6.91
C LEU A 410 35.08 29.14 -7.41
N ALA A 411 35.24 29.25 -8.73
CA ALA A 411 36.48 29.58 -9.38
C ALA A 411 36.32 30.89 -10.20
N TRP A 412 37.41 31.48 -10.60
CA TRP A 412 37.47 32.73 -11.28
C TRP A 412 38.49 32.69 -12.44
N SER A 413 38.19 33.42 -13.50
CA SER A 413 39.14 33.72 -14.59
C SER A 413 39.00 35.21 -15.02
N GLN A 414 40.09 35.79 -15.47
CA GLN A 414 40.04 37.13 -16.06
C GLN A 414 39.49 37.07 -17.52
N SER A 415 39.60 35.92 -18.14
CA SER A 415 39.15 35.70 -19.51
C SER A 415 37.63 35.53 -19.60
N ALA A 416 37.02 36.07 -20.64
CA ALA A 416 35.62 35.79 -20.94
C ALA A 416 35.47 34.35 -21.41
N VAL A 417 34.36 33.69 -21.01
CA VAL A 417 34.02 32.37 -21.53
C VAL A 417 33.49 32.47 -22.94
N ASP A 418 33.98 31.60 -23.82
CA ASP A 418 33.40 31.42 -25.12
C ASP A 418 32.05 30.74 -25.05
N THR A 419 30.99 31.47 -25.32
CA THR A 419 29.60 30.97 -25.26
C THR A 419 29.26 29.99 -26.39
N GLU A 420 30.08 29.90 -27.44
CA GLU A 420 29.87 28.95 -28.56
C GLU A 420 30.52 27.60 -28.27
N THR A 421 31.77 27.58 -27.82
CA THR A 421 32.48 26.32 -27.51
C THR A 421 32.27 25.83 -26.11
N MET A 422 31.81 26.69 -25.17
CA MET A 422 31.59 26.38 -23.74
C MET A 422 32.81 25.69 -23.11
N SER A 423 34.02 26.10 -23.47
CA SER A 423 35.28 25.57 -22.94
C SER A 423 35.82 26.40 -21.81
N LEU A 424 36.51 25.73 -20.85
CA LEU A 424 37.16 26.43 -19.72
C LEU A 424 38.41 27.20 -20.21
N PRO A 425 38.61 28.46 -19.78
CA PRO A 425 39.86 29.17 -19.95
C PRO A 425 41.04 28.48 -19.24
N ASN A 426 42.26 28.72 -19.73
CA ASN A 426 43.46 28.15 -19.10
C ASN A 426 43.90 28.85 -17.78
N ASP A 427 43.30 30.00 -17.46
CA ASP A 427 43.61 30.81 -16.27
C ASP A 427 42.58 30.69 -15.15
N VAL A 428 41.87 29.57 -15.07
CA VAL A 428 40.89 29.34 -14.02
C VAL A 428 41.54 29.09 -12.67
N GLU A 429 41.24 29.95 -11.70
CA GLU A 429 41.75 29.92 -10.32
C GLU A 429 40.62 29.57 -9.33
N GLY A 430 40.79 28.55 -8.50
CA GLY A 430 39.85 28.22 -7.44
C GLY A 430 39.86 29.24 -6.30
N LEU A 431 38.73 29.88 -6.05
CA LEU A 431 38.59 30.90 -5.00
C LEU A 431 38.18 30.32 -3.67
N THR A 432 37.13 29.49 -3.65
CA THR A 432 36.58 28.94 -2.41
C THR A 432 35.89 27.63 -2.64
N LEU A 433 35.93 26.80 -1.61
CA LEU A 433 35.17 25.55 -1.52
C LEU A 433 33.86 25.80 -0.77
N LEU A 434 32.75 25.45 -1.39
CA LEU A 434 31.43 25.39 -0.76
C LEU A 434 31.17 23.99 -0.28
N GLU A 435 30.97 23.80 1.00
CA GLU A 435 30.55 22.54 1.59
C GLU A 435 29.03 22.56 1.77
N ILE A 436 28.36 21.66 1.06
CA ILE A 436 26.89 21.53 1.05
C ILE A 436 26.56 20.14 1.58
N ALA A 437 25.66 20.07 2.53
CA ALA A 437 25.22 18.82 3.11
C ALA A 437 23.70 18.72 3.09
N ASP A 438 23.24 17.50 2.97
CA ASP A 438 21.85 17.12 3.21
C ASP A 438 21.74 16.65 4.66
N PRO A 439 21.10 17.42 5.57
CA PRO A 439 21.05 17.07 6.98
C PRO A 439 20.27 15.78 7.19
N ILE A 440 20.79 14.94 8.10
CA ILE A 440 20.10 13.75 8.57
C ILE A 440 18.85 14.19 9.33
N ARG A 441 17.73 13.45 9.17
CA ARG A 441 16.50 13.70 9.92
C ARG A 441 16.72 13.40 11.40
N GLU A 442 16.14 14.22 12.27
CA GLU A 442 16.27 14.06 13.73
C GLU A 442 15.65 12.74 14.22
N ASP A 443 14.61 12.27 13.57
CA ASP A 443 13.86 11.03 13.87
C ASP A 443 14.47 9.77 13.22
N ALA A 444 15.52 9.90 12.41
CA ALA A 444 16.08 8.78 11.64
C ALA A 444 16.56 7.62 12.53
N ALA A 445 17.33 7.94 13.58
CA ALA A 445 17.92 6.91 14.46
C ALA A 445 16.84 6.09 15.21
N GLU A 446 15.82 6.79 15.76
CA GLU A 446 14.72 6.13 16.47
C GLU A 446 13.88 5.26 15.52
N THR A 447 13.61 5.76 14.32
CA THR A 447 12.83 5.04 13.31
C THR A 447 13.56 3.79 12.81
N LEU A 448 14.85 3.89 12.51
CA LEU A 448 15.68 2.74 12.07
C LEU A 448 15.77 1.67 13.15
N GLU A 449 16.00 2.05 14.42
CA GLU A 449 16.05 1.11 15.54
C GLU A 449 14.69 0.45 15.78
N TYR A 450 13.57 1.20 15.70
CA TYR A 450 12.23 0.63 15.80
C TYR A 450 11.97 -0.42 14.72
N LEU A 451 12.24 -0.09 13.45
CA LEU A 451 12.01 -1.02 12.34
C LEU A 451 12.85 -2.31 12.49
N ARG A 452 14.11 -2.17 12.94
CA ARG A 452 14.98 -3.30 13.23
C ARG A 452 14.46 -4.15 14.40
N SER A 453 13.98 -3.52 15.47
CA SER A 453 13.38 -4.22 16.62
C SER A 453 12.12 -5.01 16.26
N GLU A 454 11.49 -4.65 15.14
CA GLU A 454 10.31 -5.29 14.58
C GLU A 454 10.63 -6.35 13.51
N ASP A 455 11.87 -6.87 13.50
CA ASP A 455 12.36 -7.89 12.57
C ASP A 455 12.30 -7.49 11.08
N VAL A 456 12.47 -6.19 10.78
CA VAL A 456 12.58 -5.68 9.41
C VAL A 456 14.06 -5.52 9.07
N THR A 457 14.53 -6.23 8.04
CA THR A 457 15.88 -6.05 7.49
C THR A 457 15.93 -4.75 6.70
N LEU A 458 16.86 -3.88 7.06
CA LEU A 458 17.03 -2.58 6.42
C LEU A 458 18.17 -2.62 5.43
N LYS A 459 17.95 -2.11 4.21
CA LYS A 459 18.97 -1.94 3.18
C LYS A 459 18.95 -0.52 2.65
N ILE A 460 20.12 0.07 2.43
CA ILE A 460 20.24 1.42 1.85
C ILE A 460 20.72 1.29 0.41
N ILE A 461 19.97 1.90 -0.53
CA ILE A 461 20.26 1.85 -1.97
C ILE A 461 20.41 3.29 -2.48
N SER A 462 21.60 3.70 -2.88
CA SER A 462 21.87 5.09 -3.28
C SER A 462 22.73 5.17 -4.54
N GLY A 463 22.51 6.22 -5.35
CA GLY A 463 23.40 6.59 -6.45
C GLY A 463 24.75 7.20 -6.03
N ASP A 464 24.88 7.56 -4.73
CA ASP A 464 26.09 8.20 -4.21
C ASP A 464 27.22 7.18 -3.92
N ASN A 465 28.44 7.72 -3.70
CA ASN A 465 29.59 6.91 -3.34
C ASN A 465 29.32 6.06 -2.08
N PRO A 466 29.59 4.75 -2.08
CA PRO A 466 29.25 3.85 -0.98
C PRO A 466 29.91 4.23 0.36
N VAL A 467 31.14 4.77 0.36
CA VAL A 467 31.83 5.24 1.57
C VAL A 467 31.09 6.42 2.19
N THR A 468 30.63 7.37 1.35
CA THR A 468 29.81 8.50 1.77
C THR A 468 28.49 8.05 2.37
N VAL A 469 27.81 7.09 1.71
CA VAL A 469 26.52 6.53 2.16
C VAL A 469 26.71 5.81 3.49
N SER A 470 27.75 4.99 3.63
CA SER A 470 28.12 4.29 4.88
C SER A 470 28.35 5.28 6.04
N HIS A 471 29.04 6.40 5.78
CA HIS A 471 29.30 7.41 6.79
C HIS A 471 28.01 8.11 7.26
N ILE A 472 27.14 8.48 6.32
CA ILE A 472 25.82 9.07 6.63
C ILE A 472 24.95 8.05 7.37
N ALA A 473 24.94 6.80 6.95
CA ALA A 473 24.22 5.71 7.61
C ALA A 473 24.66 5.51 9.07
N HIS A 474 25.97 5.54 9.32
CA HIS A 474 26.51 5.49 10.68
C HIS A 474 26.03 6.67 11.54
N GLN A 475 26.10 7.88 11.01
CA GLN A 475 25.61 9.07 11.72
C GLN A 475 24.09 9.02 11.98
N ALA A 476 23.31 8.39 11.10
CA ALA A 476 21.88 8.16 11.24
C ALA A 476 21.54 7.00 12.20
N GLY A 477 22.53 6.32 12.78
CA GLY A 477 22.30 5.19 13.69
C GLY A 477 22.03 3.84 13.00
N PHE A 478 22.33 3.71 11.69
CA PHE A 478 22.19 2.46 10.97
C PHE A 478 23.25 1.44 11.41
N ALA A 479 22.82 0.28 11.92
CA ALA A 479 23.70 -0.67 12.56
C ALA A 479 24.73 -1.32 11.62
N ASP A 480 24.27 -1.71 10.41
CA ASP A 480 25.06 -2.49 9.46
C ASP A 480 25.83 -1.61 8.45
N TYR A 481 26.24 -0.40 8.89
CA TYR A 481 26.89 0.61 8.04
C TYR A 481 28.21 0.15 7.41
N GLN A 482 28.89 -0.85 7.99
CA GLN A 482 30.15 -1.38 7.47
C GLN A 482 29.99 -2.35 6.30
N SER A 483 28.77 -2.90 6.10
CA SER A 483 28.44 -3.80 5.00
C SER A 483 28.03 -3.00 3.76
N TYR A 484 29.00 -2.54 2.96
CA TYR A 484 28.71 -1.74 1.77
C TYR A 484 29.48 -2.23 0.53
N ILE A 485 28.90 -1.96 -0.65
CA ILE A 485 29.47 -2.30 -1.96
C ILE A 485 29.35 -1.14 -2.95
N ASP A 486 30.32 -1.08 -3.88
CA ASP A 486 30.34 -0.16 -5.03
C ASP A 486 29.76 -0.87 -6.28
N CYS A 487 28.48 -0.60 -6.59
CA CYS A 487 27.77 -1.26 -7.67
C CYS A 487 28.27 -0.88 -9.08
N SER A 488 29.07 0.19 -9.22
CA SER A 488 29.72 0.50 -10.50
C SER A 488 30.85 -0.47 -10.89
N LYS A 489 31.28 -1.32 -9.96
CA LYS A 489 32.39 -2.30 -10.14
C LYS A 489 31.93 -3.75 -10.16
N VAL A 490 30.63 -4.00 -10.09
CA VAL A 490 30.04 -5.32 -9.93
C VAL A 490 29.09 -5.58 -11.10
N SER A 491 29.13 -6.79 -11.66
CA SER A 491 28.18 -7.20 -12.70
C SER A 491 26.78 -7.43 -12.11
N ASP A 492 25.77 -7.51 -12.96
CA ASP A 492 24.39 -7.75 -12.52
C ASP A 492 24.26 -9.14 -11.86
N GLU A 493 24.96 -10.16 -12.35
CA GLU A 493 24.96 -11.52 -11.78
C GLU A 493 25.64 -11.55 -10.40
N GLU A 494 26.73 -10.81 -10.21
CA GLU A 494 27.38 -10.67 -8.90
C GLU A 494 26.51 -9.90 -7.92
N LEU A 495 25.78 -8.88 -8.40
CA LEU A 495 24.85 -8.08 -7.60
C LEU A 495 23.70 -8.94 -7.07
N GLU A 496 23.16 -9.87 -7.88
CA GLU A 496 22.11 -10.80 -7.46
C GLU A 496 22.59 -11.70 -6.29
N VAL A 497 23.84 -12.17 -6.33
CA VAL A 497 24.41 -13.00 -5.23
C VAL A 497 24.60 -12.18 -3.97
N LEU A 498 25.04 -10.94 -4.08
CA LEU A 498 25.34 -10.05 -2.96
C LEU A 498 24.12 -9.35 -2.36
N ALA A 499 22.96 -9.41 -3.03
CA ALA A 499 21.75 -8.72 -2.61
C ALA A 499 21.28 -9.09 -1.20
N GLU A 500 21.51 -10.33 -0.77
CA GLU A 500 21.10 -10.84 0.55
C GLU A 500 22.00 -10.32 1.69
N ASP A 501 23.29 -10.44 1.54
CA ASP A 501 24.27 -10.22 2.61
C ASP A 501 24.75 -8.77 2.73
N THR A 502 24.52 -7.94 1.71
CA THR A 502 24.95 -6.53 1.70
C THR A 502 23.86 -5.61 2.25
N ALA A 503 24.24 -4.69 3.14
CA ALA A 503 23.33 -3.75 3.74
C ALA A 503 23.26 -2.40 2.99
N ILE A 504 24.36 -1.95 2.37
CA ILE A 504 24.46 -0.66 1.70
C ILE A 504 24.99 -0.84 0.27
N PHE A 505 24.23 -0.34 -0.69
CA PHE A 505 24.56 -0.34 -2.11
C PHE A 505 24.79 1.11 -2.58
N GLY A 506 26.01 1.41 -3.01
CA GLY A 506 26.38 2.74 -3.51
C GLY A 506 26.66 2.73 -5.02
N ARG A 507 26.54 3.89 -5.68
CA ARG A 507 26.64 4.07 -7.14
C ARG A 507 25.73 3.17 -7.95
N VAL A 508 24.51 2.95 -7.42
CA VAL A 508 23.51 2.07 -8.01
C VAL A 508 22.81 2.78 -9.16
N SER A 509 22.78 2.17 -10.34
CA SER A 509 21.99 2.66 -11.47
C SER A 509 20.50 2.38 -11.26
N PRO A 510 19.57 3.08 -11.94
CA PRO A 510 18.13 2.79 -11.87
C PRO A 510 17.78 1.33 -12.22
N HIS A 511 18.48 0.74 -13.20
CA HIS A 511 18.33 -0.66 -13.56
C HIS A 511 18.75 -1.59 -12.41
N GLN A 512 19.91 -1.34 -11.80
CA GLN A 512 20.40 -2.13 -10.67
C GLN A 512 19.51 -1.99 -9.42
N LYS A 513 18.92 -0.79 -9.17
CA LYS A 513 17.91 -0.61 -8.10
C LYS A 513 16.74 -1.58 -8.30
N LYS A 514 16.22 -1.66 -9.52
CA LYS A 514 15.15 -2.60 -9.89
C LYS A 514 15.59 -4.05 -9.71
N LEU A 515 16.78 -4.42 -10.19
CA LEU A 515 17.32 -5.79 -10.11
C LEU A 515 17.47 -6.25 -8.67
N LEU A 516 17.95 -5.41 -7.76
CA LEU A 516 18.05 -5.71 -6.32
C LEU A 516 16.68 -6.06 -5.73
N ILE A 517 15.65 -5.27 -6.02
CA ILE A 517 14.28 -5.54 -5.54
C ILE A 517 13.75 -6.86 -6.12
N GLN A 518 13.97 -7.10 -7.43
CA GLN A 518 13.55 -8.34 -8.09
C GLN A 518 14.21 -9.57 -7.46
N THR A 519 15.50 -9.49 -7.18
CA THR A 519 16.28 -10.58 -6.56
C THR A 519 15.77 -10.87 -5.15
N LEU A 520 15.56 -9.86 -4.32
CA LEU A 520 15.01 -10.04 -2.98
C LEU A 520 13.60 -10.67 -3.01
N ASN A 521 12.74 -10.22 -3.94
CA ASN A 521 11.42 -10.82 -4.14
C ASN A 521 11.51 -12.28 -4.62
N ALA A 522 12.43 -12.60 -5.52
CA ALA A 522 12.65 -13.96 -6.02
C ALA A 522 13.16 -14.90 -4.91
N ASN A 523 13.94 -14.40 -3.97
CA ASN A 523 14.40 -15.12 -2.77
C ASN A 523 13.31 -15.33 -1.72
N GLY A 524 12.10 -14.79 -1.95
CA GLY A 524 10.92 -15.03 -1.11
C GLY A 524 10.68 -13.97 -0.04
N HIS A 525 11.42 -12.87 -0.09
CA HIS A 525 11.16 -11.70 0.75
C HIS A 525 9.92 -10.95 0.29
N THR A 526 9.33 -10.20 1.20
CA THR A 526 8.30 -9.19 0.90
C THR A 526 8.96 -7.83 1.05
N THR A 527 9.19 -7.15 -0.07
CA THR A 527 9.98 -5.93 -0.08
C THR A 527 9.13 -4.67 -0.01
N ALA A 528 9.63 -3.66 0.72
CA ALA A 528 9.20 -2.29 0.55
C ALA A 528 10.37 -1.42 0.07
N MET A 529 10.07 -0.39 -0.72
CA MET A 529 11.04 0.58 -1.22
C MET A 529 10.57 1.99 -0.91
N THR A 530 11.50 2.80 -0.34
CA THR A 530 11.31 4.26 -0.27
C THR A 530 12.16 4.94 -1.33
N GLY A 531 11.67 6.04 -1.88
CA GLY A 531 12.41 6.84 -2.84
C GLY A 531 11.71 8.16 -3.10
N ASP A 532 12.45 9.20 -3.50
CA ASP A 532 11.92 10.54 -3.76
C ASP A 532 12.20 11.02 -5.19
N GLY A 533 13.11 10.36 -5.90
CA GLY A 533 13.57 10.78 -7.22
C GLY A 533 13.04 9.93 -8.38
N VAL A 534 13.09 10.48 -9.59
CA VAL A 534 12.73 9.79 -10.85
C VAL A 534 13.52 8.49 -11.04
N ASN A 535 14.77 8.46 -10.56
CA ASN A 535 15.65 7.28 -10.65
C ASN A 535 15.16 6.07 -9.86
N ASP A 536 14.22 6.28 -8.91
CA ASP A 536 13.67 5.21 -8.06
C ASP A 536 12.42 4.56 -8.65
N ILE A 537 11.83 5.14 -9.69
CA ILE A 537 10.55 4.73 -10.27
C ILE A 537 10.52 3.24 -10.62
N LEU A 538 11.58 2.71 -11.24
CA LEU A 538 11.65 1.31 -11.62
C LEU A 538 11.67 0.38 -10.40
N ALA A 539 12.41 0.75 -9.36
CA ALA A 539 12.49 0.00 -8.11
C ALA A 539 11.19 0.11 -7.29
N LEU A 540 10.59 1.31 -7.22
CA LEU A 540 9.31 1.53 -6.55
C LEU A 540 8.17 0.69 -7.17
N ARG A 541 8.16 0.53 -8.49
CA ARG A 541 7.18 -0.32 -9.20
C ARG A 541 7.39 -1.82 -8.97
N GLU A 542 8.63 -2.23 -8.76
CA GLU A 542 8.97 -3.65 -8.58
C GLU A 542 8.77 -4.11 -7.13
N ALA A 543 8.89 -3.20 -6.16
CA ALA A 543 8.65 -3.49 -4.76
C ALA A 543 7.18 -3.90 -4.49
N ASP A 544 6.97 -4.81 -3.53
CA ASP A 544 5.63 -5.20 -3.10
C ASP A 544 4.87 -4.03 -2.46
N CYS A 545 5.57 -3.07 -1.86
CA CYS A 545 5.01 -1.83 -1.33
C CYS A 545 5.98 -0.66 -1.56
N SER A 546 5.49 0.42 -2.14
CA SER A 546 6.26 1.65 -2.38
C SER A 546 5.78 2.78 -1.48
N ILE A 547 6.74 3.48 -0.87
CA ILE A 547 6.51 4.60 0.05
C ILE A 547 7.30 5.80 -0.46
N VAL A 548 6.67 6.97 -0.60
CA VAL A 548 7.36 8.19 -1.03
C VAL A 548 7.03 9.36 -0.12
N MET A 549 7.93 10.35 -0.10
CA MET A 549 7.71 11.62 0.59
C MET A 549 6.93 12.59 -0.31
N ALA A 550 6.07 13.43 0.27
CA ALA A 550 5.30 14.42 -0.51
C ALA A 550 6.19 15.49 -1.16
N GLU A 551 7.36 15.78 -0.57
CA GLU A 551 8.36 16.69 -1.14
C GLU A 551 9.14 16.08 -2.31
N GLY A 552 9.04 14.76 -2.54
CA GLY A 552 9.65 14.07 -3.67
C GLY A 552 9.04 14.43 -5.02
N ASP A 553 9.61 13.85 -6.07
CA ASP A 553 9.19 14.09 -7.44
C ASP A 553 7.71 13.73 -7.66
N PRO A 554 6.93 14.56 -8.39
CA PRO A 554 5.53 14.26 -8.71
C PRO A 554 5.30 12.89 -9.36
N ALA A 555 6.25 12.38 -10.15
CA ALA A 555 6.13 11.07 -10.79
C ALA A 555 6.19 9.91 -9.80
N THR A 556 7.10 9.98 -8.84
CA THR A 556 7.20 8.97 -7.78
C THR A 556 5.93 8.95 -6.95
N ARG A 557 5.36 10.12 -6.65
CA ARG A 557 4.10 10.23 -5.92
C ARG A 557 2.91 9.58 -6.65
N GLN A 558 2.85 9.67 -7.98
CA GLN A 558 1.75 9.09 -8.76
C GLN A 558 1.75 7.56 -8.80
N ILE A 559 2.92 6.94 -8.68
CA ILE A 559 3.07 5.48 -8.77
C ILE A 559 3.19 4.81 -7.41
N ALA A 560 3.43 5.57 -6.34
CA ALA A 560 3.61 5.02 -5.01
C ALA A 560 2.31 4.45 -4.44
N ASN A 561 2.43 3.44 -3.60
CA ASN A 561 1.27 2.90 -2.87
C ASN A 561 0.91 3.78 -1.67
N LEU A 562 1.91 4.42 -1.07
CA LEU A 562 1.80 5.25 0.13
C LEU A 562 2.59 6.55 -0.07
N VAL A 563 1.98 7.70 0.32
CA VAL A 563 2.65 9.00 0.29
C VAL A 563 2.60 9.62 1.69
N LEU A 564 3.76 9.97 2.23
CA LEU A 564 3.90 10.67 3.50
C LEU A 564 3.76 12.17 3.25
N MET A 565 2.59 12.75 3.57
CA MET A 565 2.22 14.12 3.20
C MET A 565 3.04 15.18 3.97
N ASP A 566 3.42 14.87 5.20
CA ASP A 566 4.29 15.75 6.00
C ASP A 566 5.79 15.44 5.77
N SER A 567 6.09 14.46 4.89
CA SER A 567 7.45 13.99 4.58
C SER A 567 8.25 13.58 5.82
N GLU A 568 7.60 13.03 6.85
CA GLU A 568 8.24 12.59 8.10
C GLU A 568 8.54 11.10 8.09
N PHE A 569 9.82 10.74 8.27
CA PHE A 569 10.27 9.34 8.25
C PHE A 569 9.70 8.52 9.43
N LYS A 570 9.45 9.17 10.57
CA LYS A 570 8.82 8.57 11.76
C LYS A 570 7.41 8.02 11.55
N ASP A 571 6.76 8.33 10.41
CA ASP A 571 5.42 7.86 10.10
C ASP A 571 5.41 6.42 9.53
N ILE A 572 6.54 5.90 9.05
CA ILE A 572 6.65 4.52 8.55
C ILE A 572 6.31 3.47 9.64
N PRO A 573 6.80 3.56 10.88
CA PRO A 573 6.36 2.73 12.00
C PRO A 573 4.84 2.66 12.19
N GLU A 574 4.15 3.77 12.03
CA GLU A 574 2.69 3.82 12.22
C GLU A 574 1.94 3.03 11.14
N ILE A 575 2.43 3.07 9.88
CA ILE A 575 1.84 2.29 8.78
C ILE A 575 2.05 0.80 9.05
N LEU A 576 3.25 0.40 9.47
CA LEU A 576 3.56 -0.97 9.86
C LEU A 576 2.66 -1.43 11.01
N PHE A 577 2.48 -0.59 12.02
CA PHE A 577 1.60 -0.83 13.15
C PHE A 577 0.14 -1.07 12.72
N GLU A 578 -0.46 -0.16 11.93
CA GLU A 578 -1.84 -0.29 11.48
C GLU A 578 -2.01 -1.50 10.54
N GLY A 579 -1.02 -1.78 9.70
CA GLY A 579 -1.01 -2.97 8.84
C GLY A 579 -1.00 -4.27 9.66
N ARG A 580 -0.08 -4.40 10.63
CA ARG A 580 0.00 -5.57 11.53
C ARG A 580 -1.27 -5.74 12.34
N ARG A 581 -1.84 -4.65 12.85
CA ARG A 581 -3.12 -4.67 13.58
C ARG A 581 -4.22 -5.32 12.74
N VAL A 582 -4.36 -4.91 11.49
CA VAL A 582 -5.38 -5.47 10.58
C VAL A 582 -5.14 -6.95 10.34
N VAL A 583 -3.94 -7.32 9.89
CA VAL A 583 -3.62 -8.71 9.50
C VAL A 583 -3.74 -9.65 10.69
N ASN A 584 -3.16 -9.29 11.84
CA ASN A 584 -3.16 -10.13 13.03
C ASN A 584 -4.56 -10.27 13.64
N ASN A 585 -5.36 -9.19 13.68
CA ASN A 585 -6.71 -9.30 14.21
C ASN A 585 -7.60 -10.15 13.30
N ILE A 586 -7.49 -10.03 11.98
CA ILE A 586 -8.21 -10.91 11.06
C ILE A 586 -7.75 -12.37 11.24
N ALA A 587 -6.44 -12.62 11.37
CA ALA A 587 -5.92 -13.95 11.64
C ALA A 587 -6.44 -14.54 12.96
N HIS A 588 -6.59 -13.69 13.97
CA HIS A 588 -7.05 -14.07 15.31
C HIS A 588 -8.54 -14.46 15.36
N ILE A 589 -9.39 -13.75 14.61
CA ILE A 589 -10.85 -14.01 14.58
C ILE A 589 -11.25 -15.03 13.50
N ALA A 590 -10.45 -15.26 12.47
CA ALA A 590 -10.78 -16.18 11.38
C ALA A 590 -11.16 -17.59 11.83
N PRO A 591 -10.53 -18.20 12.87
CA PRO A 591 -10.93 -19.50 13.37
C PRO A 591 -12.40 -19.57 13.81
N ILE A 592 -12.98 -18.49 14.36
CA ILE A 592 -14.38 -18.45 14.80
C ILE A 592 -15.32 -18.73 13.61
N PHE A 593 -15.09 -18.09 12.47
CA PHE A 593 -15.90 -18.26 11.27
C PHE A 593 -15.71 -19.62 10.60
N LEU A 594 -14.49 -20.17 10.66
CA LEU A 594 -14.17 -21.45 10.02
C LEU A 594 -14.72 -22.65 10.76
N ILE A 595 -15.03 -22.55 12.06
CA ILE A 595 -15.67 -23.64 12.84
C ILE A 595 -16.96 -24.07 12.15
N LYS A 596 -17.82 -23.11 11.80
CA LYS A 596 -19.09 -23.38 11.12
C LYS A 596 -18.89 -24.07 9.78
N THR A 597 -17.96 -23.60 8.99
CA THR A 597 -17.61 -24.21 7.69
C THR A 597 -17.16 -25.66 7.86
N VAL A 598 -16.30 -25.93 8.84
CA VAL A 598 -15.73 -27.27 9.07
C VAL A 598 -16.80 -28.24 9.59
N TYR A 599 -17.59 -27.86 10.61
CA TYR A 599 -18.58 -28.79 11.14
C TYR A 599 -19.73 -29.03 10.16
N SER A 600 -20.17 -28.02 9.40
CA SER A 600 -21.22 -28.20 8.40
C SER A 600 -20.78 -29.14 7.29
N PHE A 601 -19.51 -29.05 6.86
CA PHE A 601 -18.95 -29.98 5.87
C PHE A 601 -18.85 -31.41 6.44
N LEU A 602 -18.32 -31.56 7.65
CA LEU A 602 -18.17 -32.89 8.27
C LEU A 602 -19.53 -33.56 8.57
N LEU A 603 -20.49 -32.81 9.16
CA LEU A 603 -21.83 -33.35 9.42
C LEU A 603 -22.52 -33.72 8.12
N GLY A 604 -22.42 -32.88 7.07
CA GLY A 604 -23.01 -33.21 5.79
C GLY A 604 -22.38 -34.47 5.15
N LEU A 605 -21.05 -34.67 5.27
CA LEU A 605 -20.40 -35.92 4.85
C LEU A 605 -20.91 -37.10 5.63
N ILE A 606 -21.10 -36.96 6.94
CA ILE A 606 -21.62 -38.03 7.79
C ILE A 606 -23.07 -38.34 7.44
N CYS A 607 -23.91 -37.33 7.16
CA CYS A 607 -25.28 -37.54 6.67
C CYS A 607 -25.30 -38.39 5.42
N ILE A 608 -24.50 -38.04 4.38
CA ILE A 608 -24.39 -38.81 3.16
C ILE A 608 -23.81 -40.23 3.42
N ALA A 609 -22.74 -40.31 4.25
CA ALA A 609 -22.12 -41.59 4.58
C ALA A 609 -23.06 -42.54 5.37
N SER A 610 -23.99 -41.99 6.14
CA SER A 610 -24.95 -42.76 6.94
C SER A 610 -25.85 -43.64 6.06
N ILE A 611 -26.04 -43.28 4.79
CA ILE A 611 -26.79 -44.09 3.79
C ILE A 611 -26.16 -45.46 3.60
N VAL A 612 -24.82 -45.56 3.66
CA VAL A 612 -24.08 -46.81 3.41
C VAL A 612 -24.38 -47.86 4.50
N PHE A 613 -24.77 -47.44 5.71
CA PHE A 613 -25.08 -48.35 6.82
C PHE A 613 -26.48 -49.01 6.70
N GLY A 614 -27.29 -48.63 5.71
CA GLY A 614 -28.45 -49.38 5.20
C GLY A 614 -29.65 -49.55 6.11
N LYS A 615 -29.62 -49.13 7.37
CA LYS A 615 -30.76 -49.15 8.31
C LYS A 615 -31.29 -47.74 8.56
N ALA A 616 -32.60 -47.58 8.41
CA ALA A 616 -33.27 -46.28 8.60
C ALA A 616 -32.99 -45.62 9.97
N GLU A 617 -32.75 -46.45 10.98
CA GLU A 617 -32.47 -46.00 12.36
C GLU A 617 -31.14 -45.24 12.50
N TYR A 618 -30.13 -45.53 11.65
CA TYR A 618 -28.81 -44.88 11.69
C TYR A 618 -28.66 -43.71 10.76
N LEU A 619 -29.70 -43.38 9.97
CA LEU A 619 -29.65 -42.27 9.04
C LEU A 619 -29.69 -40.95 9.80
N LEU A 620 -28.61 -40.18 9.74
CA LEU A 620 -28.50 -38.84 10.33
C LEU A 620 -28.94 -37.80 9.30
N VAL A 621 -29.95 -36.99 9.60
CA VAL A 621 -30.29 -35.79 8.85
C VAL A 621 -29.50 -34.63 9.41
N PHE A 622 -29.15 -33.64 8.60
CA PHE A 622 -28.41 -32.45 9.08
C PHE A 622 -29.21 -31.80 10.22
N PRO A 623 -28.60 -31.67 11.43
CA PRO A 623 -29.35 -31.45 12.67
C PRO A 623 -29.70 -29.98 12.97
N PHE A 624 -29.45 -29.08 12.02
CA PHE A 624 -29.67 -27.64 12.22
C PHE A 624 -30.59 -27.06 11.15
N ILE A 625 -31.32 -26.00 11.53
CA ILE A 625 -32.06 -25.14 10.60
C ILE A 625 -31.43 -23.75 10.54
N GLN A 626 -31.68 -23.01 9.46
CA GLN A 626 -30.96 -21.77 9.18
C GLN A 626 -31.19 -20.68 10.25
N VAL A 627 -32.39 -20.59 10.81
CA VAL A 627 -32.68 -19.60 11.88
C VAL A 627 -31.86 -19.87 13.14
N GLN A 628 -31.63 -21.14 13.51
CA GLN A 628 -30.77 -21.53 14.63
C GLN A 628 -29.34 -21.06 14.44
N MET A 629 -28.77 -21.35 13.25
CA MET A 629 -27.40 -20.95 12.91
C MET A 629 -27.26 -19.41 12.84
N THR A 630 -28.30 -18.73 12.39
CA THR A 630 -28.30 -17.26 12.31
C THR A 630 -28.33 -16.62 13.69
N LEU A 631 -29.21 -17.12 14.59
CA LEU A 631 -29.33 -16.61 15.95
C LEU A 631 -28.04 -16.84 16.76
N ALA A 632 -27.50 -18.06 16.76
CA ALA A 632 -26.24 -18.37 17.42
C ALA A 632 -25.08 -17.54 16.83
N GLY A 633 -25.04 -17.41 15.50
CA GLY A 633 -24.03 -16.64 14.79
C GLY A 633 -24.00 -15.16 15.18
N GLN A 634 -25.12 -14.55 15.55
CA GLN A 634 -25.19 -13.17 16.00
C GLN A 634 -24.33 -12.93 17.26
N PHE A 635 -24.31 -13.87 18.18
CA PHE A 635 -23.57 -13.78 19.44
C PHE A 635 -22.13 -14.32 19.35
N ILE A 636 -21.80 -15.08 18.32
CA ILE A 636 -20.50 -15.73 18.11
C ILE A 636 -19.71 -15.05 16.98
N GLU A 637 -20.30 -14.95 15.79
CA GLU A 637 -19.65 -14.42 14.57
C GLU A 637 -19.93 -12.93 14.34
N GLY A 638 -20.90 -12.32 15.02
CA GLY A 638 -21.32 -10.94 14.85
C GLY A 638 -20.45 -9.94 15.63
N LEU A 639 -20.99 -9.44 16.76
CA LEU A 639 -20.36 -8.37 17.53
C LEU A 639 -18.96 -8.71 18.08
N PRO A 640 -18.68 -9.91 18.65
CA PRO A 640 -17.37 -10.15 19.25
C PRO A 640 -16.22 -10.06 18.25
N PRO A 641 -16.20 -10.75 17.09
CA PRO A 641 -15.15 -10.59 16.09
C PRO A 641 -15.06 -9.16 15.56
N PHE A 642 -16.19 -8.47 15.38
CA PHE A 642 -16.20 -7.09 14.94
C PHE A 642 -15.41 -6.18 15.89
N ILE A 643 -15.68 -6.24 17.20
CA ILE A 643 -14.96 -5.44 18.19
C ILE A 643 -13.48 -5.84 18.27
N LEU A 644 -13.16 -7.14 18.30
CA LEU A 644 -11.79 -7.64 18.37
C LEU A 644 -10.95 -7.21 17.17
N THR A 645 -11.56 -6.93 16.01
CA THR A 645 -10.86 -6.45 14.81
C THR A 645 -10.17 -5.10 15.03
N PHE A 646 -10.64 -4.27 15.94
CA PHE A 646 -10.11 -2.93 16.21
C PHE A 646 -9.11 -2.87 17.37
N GLU A 647 -8.84 -3.97 18.05
CA GLU A 647 -7.90 -4.00 19.16
C GLU A 647 -6.44 -3.82 18.70
N ARG A 648 -5.61 -3.32 19.62
CA ARG A 648 -4.17 -3.17 19.36
C ARG A 648 -3.49 -4.55 19.32
N ASN A 649 -2.85 -4.87 18.19
CA ASN A 649 -2.16 -6.14 17.99
C ASN A 649 -1.00 -5.94 17.01
N ILE A 650 0.22 -5.80 17.52
CA ILE A 650 1.42 -5.39 16.80
C ILE A 650 2.43 -6.52 16.57
N ARG A 651 2.07 -7.76 16.87
CA ARG A 651 2.99 -8.89 16.70
C ARG A 651 3.47 -9.04 15.26
N PRO A 652 4.62 -9.67 15.02
CA PRO A 652 5.00 -10.09 13.69
C PRO A 652 3.89 -10.93 13.04
N VAL A 653 3.69 -10.73 11.74
CA VAL A 653 2.59 -11.37 11.00
C VAL A 653 2.91 -12.84 10.75
N GLU A 654 1.97 -13.73 11.05
CA GLU A 654 2.13 -15.17 10.82
C GLU A 654 2.11 -15.49 9.32
N LYS A 655 3.16 -16.20 8.83
CA LYS A 655 3.32 -16.52 7.41
C LYS A 655 2.22 -17.45 6.86
N HIS A 656 1.65 -18.34 7.69
CA HIS A 656 0.71 -19.39 7.27
C HIS A 656 -0.71 -19.21 7.84
N PHE A 657 -1.31 -18.04 7.61
CA PHE A 657 -2.63 -17.66 8.07
C PHE A 657 -3.70 -18.77 7.97
N LEU A 658 -3.89 -19.33 6.77
CA LEU A 658 -4.95 -20.31 6.54
C LEU A 658 -4.73 -21.63 7.31
N ARG A 659 -3.50 -22.14 7.29
CA ARG A 659 -3.14 -23.37 8.02
C ARG A 659 -3.40 -23.19 9.52
N ARG A 660 -2.99 -22.07 10.08
CA ARG A 660 -3.17 -21.75 11.49
C ARG A 660 -4.65 -21.64 11.87
N SER A 661 -5.42 -20.91 11.06
CA SER A 661 -6.87 -20.75 11.27
C SER A 661 -7.60 -22.09 11.25
N LEU A 662 -7.27 -22.98 10.32
CA LEU A 662 -7.84 -24.32 10.26
C LEU A 662 -7.41 -25.19 11.44
N GLN A 663 -6.13 -25.16 11.84
CA GLN A 663 -5.64 -25.88 13.01
C GLN A 663 -6.42 -25.53 14.29
N LEU A 664 -6.75 -24.25 14.46
CA LEU A 664 -7.52 -23.76 15.62
C LEU A 664 -9.02 -24.04 15.52
N SER A 665 -9.58 -24.22 14.31
CA SER A 665 -11.02 -24.43 14.07
C SER A 665 -11.42 -25.89 14.13
N ILE A 666 -10.60 -26.79 13.58
CA ILE A 666 -10.90 -28.23 13.42
C ILE A 666 -11.25 -28.91 14.76
N PRO A 667 -10.49 -28.74 15.87
CA PRO A 667 -10.83 -29.41 17.13
C PRO A 667 -12.21 -29.01 17.65
N ASN A 668 -12.55 -27.71 17.56
CA ASN A 668 -13.85 -27.18 17.97
C ASN A 668 -15.00 -27.80 17.15
N ALA A 669 -14.81 -27.84 15.84
CA ALA A 669 -15.78 -28.44 14.92
C ALA A 669 -15.94 -29.95 15.19
N LEU A 670 -14.84 -30.67 15.43
CA LEU A 670 -14.87 -32.10 15.76
C LEU A 670 -15.58 -32.38 17.09
N MET A 671 -15.38 -31.54 18.12
CA MET A 671 -16.09 -31.67 19.40
C MET A 671 -17.60 -31.58 19.20
N LEU A 672 -18.07 -30.60 18.40
CA LEU A 672 -19.47 -30.49 18.06
C LEU A 672 -19.97 -31.72 17.28
N VAL A 673 -19.24 -32.13 16.24
CA VAL A 673 -19.62 -33.30 15.40
C VAL A 673 -19.72 -34.57 16.24
N ILE A 674 -18.75 -34.82 17.10
CA ILE A 674 -18.76 -36.00 18.00
C ILE A 674 -19.94 -35.93 18.99
N SER A 675 -20.23 -34.75 19.57
CA SER A 675 -21.38 -34.56 20.47
C SER A 675 -22.71 -34.84 19.74
N VAL A 676 -22.89 -34.34 18.52
CA VAL A 676 -24.08 -34.60 17.69
C VAL A 676 -24.24 -36.11 17.41
N LEU A 677 -23.15 -36.81 17.07
CA LEU A 677 -23.16 -38.24 16.86
C LEU A 677 -23.55 -39.03 18.12
N ILE A 678 -23.00 -38.61 19.27
CA ILE A 678 -23.37 -39.25 20.57
C ILE A 678 -24.86 -39.04 20.86
N PHE A 679 -25.40 -37.82 20.64
CA PHE A 679 -26.81 -37.53 20.84
C PHE A 679 -27.71 -38.32 19.88
N HIS A 680 -27.30 -38.46 18.60
CA HIS A 680 -27.99 -39.26 17.61
C HIS A 680 -27.99 -40.78 18.00
N LEU A 681 -26.85 -41.31 18.45
CA LEU A 681 -26.78 -42.68 18.95
C LEU A 681 -27.61 -42.87 20.19
N SER A 682 -27.69 -41.86 21.07
CA SER A 682 -28.57 -41.88 22.24
C SER A 682 -30.06 -41.90 21.85
N GLN A 683 -30.43 -41.24 20.77
CA GLN A 683 -31.77 -41.34 20.19
C GLN A 683 -32.06 -42.77 19.75
N VAL A 684 -31.11 -43.39 19.06
CA VAL A 684 -31.30 -44.77 18.50
C VAL A 684 -31.34 -45.81 19.61
N TYR A 685 -30.43 -45.76 20.61
CA TYR A 685 -30.24 -46.84 21.57
C TYR A 685 -30.92 -46.60 22.91
N LEU A 686 -31.10 -45.31 23.32
CA LEU A 686 -31.64 -44.96 24.61
C LEU A 686 -33.06 -44.36 24.54
N GLY A 687 -33.64 -44.29 23.32
CA GLY A 687 -34.99 -43.78 23.14
C GLY A 687 -35.15 -42.27 23.35
N MET A 688 -34.06 -41.46 23.21
CA MET A 688 -34.14 -40.00 23.28
C MET A 688 -35.09 -39.47 22.21
N SER A 689 -35.91 -38.48 22.54
CA SER A 689 -36.77 -37.86 21.51
C SER A 689 -35.97 -37.11 20.48
N ASN A 690 -36.46 -36.99 19.23
CA ASN A 690 -35.81 -36.22 18.18
C ASN A 690 -35.69 -34.75 18.57
N THR A 691 -36.68 -34.18 19.22
CA THR A 691 -36.67 -32.80 19.69
C THR A 691 -35.58 -32.57 20.75
N ASP A 692 -35.36 -33.53 21.68
CA ASP A 692 -34.31 -33.45 22.69
C ASP A 692 -32.91 -33.52 22.05
N MET A 693 -32.73 -34.41 21.07
CA MET A 693 -31.48 -34.55 20.31
C MET A 693 -31.13 -33.26 19.56
N LEU A 694 -32.11 -32.66 18.87
CA LEU A 694 -31.92 -31.39 18.14
C LEU A 694 -31.64 -30.22 19.09
N THR A 695 -32.34 -30.17 20.24
CA THR A 695 -32.15 -29.17 21.29
C THR A 695 -30.74 -29.25 21.88
N LEU A 696 -30.28 -30.44 22.26
CA LEU A 696 -28.90 -30.67 22.73
C LEU A 696 -27.85 -30.29 21.70
N SER A 697 -28.06 -30.67 20.44
CA SER A 697 -27.18 -30.33 19.33
C SER A 697 -27.06 -28.82 19.11
N TYR A 698 -28.17 -28.08 19.20
CA TYR A 698 -28.20 -26.62 19.11
C TYR A 698 -27.42 -25.95 20.26
N TYR A 699 -27.69 -26.35 21.52
CA TYR A 699 -26.95 -25.76 22.64
C TYR A 699 -25.46 -26.09 22.58
N MET A 700 -25.07 -27.29 22.15
CA MET A 700 -23.65 -27.63 21.91
C MET A 700 -23.02 -26.79 20.80
N MET A 701 -23.73 -26.53 19.71
CA MET A 701 -23.26 -25.67 18.63
C MET A 701 -22.95 -24.25 19.14
N GLY A 702 -23.89 -23.66 19.87
CA GLY A 702 -23.69 -22.33 20.45
C GLY A 702 -22.55 -22.29 21.49
N SER A 703 -22.52 -23.30 22.39
CA SER A 703 -21.50 -23.37 23.46
C SER A 703 -20.09 -23.57 22.91
N THR A 704 -19.90 -24.44 21.94
CA THR A 704 -18.57 -24.62 21.26
C THR A 704 -18.14 -23.35 20.52
N GLY A 705 -19.08 -22.59 19.96
CA GLY A 705 -18.82 -21.28 19.36
C GLY A 705 -18.42 -20.24 20.42
N VAL A 706 -19.13 -20.21 21.57
CA VAL A 706 -18.79 -19.33 22.70
C VAL A 706 -17.41 -19.64 23.27
N LEU A 707 -17.02 -20.92 23.38
CA LEU A 707 -15.65 -21.31 23.78
C LEU A 707 -14.59 -20.71 22.81
N ALA A 708 -14.87 -20.68 21.52
CA ALA A 708 -13.96 -20.04 20.55
C ALA A 708 -13.86 -18.52 20.76
N VAL A 709 -14.98 -17.85 21.11
CA VAL A 709 -14.95 -16.42 21.47
C VAL A 709 -14.15 -16.21 22.77
N ILE A 710 -14.34 -17.05 23.79
CA ILE A 710 -13.56 -16.98 25.03
C ILE A 710 -12.07 -17.12 24.73
N ARG A 711 -11.67 -18.10 23.93
CA ARG A 711 -10.28 -18.25 23.49
C ARG A 711 -9.74 -16.99 22.82
N ALA A 712 -10.50 -16.38 21.93
CA ALA A 712 -10.11 -15.14 21.24
C ALA A 712 -10.05 -13.93 22.20
N CYS A 713 -10.75 -13.97 23.30
CA CYS A 713 -10.72 -12.93 24.34
C CYS A 713 -9.57 -13.10 25.37
N ILE A 714 -8.75 -14.11 25.29
CA ILE A 714 -7.57 -14.29 26.17
C ILE A 714 -6.34 -13.61 25.54
N PRO A 715 -5.56 -12.79 26.29
CA PRO A 715 -5.71 -12.43 27.72
C PRO A 715 -6.89 -11.51 27.99
N LEU A 716 -7.48 -11.65 29.18
CA LEU A 716 -8.69 -10.93 29.54
C LEU A 716 -8.43 -9.45 29.85
N ASN A 717 -9.30 -8.60 29.35
CA ASN A 717 -9.45 -7.20 29.75
C ASN A 717 -10.94 -6.86 29.94
N LYS A 718 -11.26 -5.67 30.46
CA LYS A 718 -12.66 -5.28 30.72
C LYS A 718 -13.57 -5.38 29.51
N GLY A 719 -13.09 -4.96 28.34
CA GLY A 719 -13.86 -5.03 27.09
C GLY A 719 -14.08 -6.47 26.63
N ARG A 720 -13.05 -7.32 26.70
CA ARG A 720 -13.14 -8.74 26.33
C ARG A 720 -14.03 -9.54 27.26
N VAL A 721 -14.02 -9.23 28.58
CA VAL A 721 -14.94 -9.81 29.53
C VAL A 721 -16.39 -9.42 29.19
N ALA A 722 -16.64 -8.17 28.83
CA ALA A 722 -17.98 -7.75 28.39
C ALA A 722 -18.44 -8.49 27.13
N LEU A 723 -17.54 -8.74 26.17
CA LEU A 723 -17.84 -9.55 24.98
C LEU A 723 -18.16 -11.01 25.32
N ILE A 724 -17.45 -11.60 26.26
CA ILE A 724 -17.75 -12.96 26.76
C ILE A 724 -19.15 -13.00 27.42
N ILE A 725 -19.44 -12.04 28.28
CA ILE A 725 -20.76 -11.91 28.94
C ILE A 725 -21.85 -11.76 27.85
N TYR A 726 -21.64 -10.87 26.86
CA TYR A 726 -22.58 -10.71 25.76
C TYR A 726 -22.80 -12.01 24.99
N SER A 727 -21.75 -12.76 24.68
CA SER A 727 -21.86 -14.03 23.95
C SER A 727 -22.55 -15.10 24.72
N VAL A 728 -22.20 -15.30 25.99
CA VAL A 728 -22.79 -16.35 26.84
C VAL A 728 -24.26 -16.03 27.16
N PHE A 729 -24.51 -14.87 27.79
CA PHE A 729 -25.87 -14.52 28.21
C PHE A 729 -26.78 -14.18 27.05
N GLY A 730 -26.26 -13.48 26.03
CA GLY A 730 -27.02 -13.16 24.83
C GLY A 730 -27.49 -14.41 24.11
N PHE A 731 -26.59 -15.40 23.93
CA PHE A 731 -26.96 -16.69 23.34
C PHE A 731 -28.01 -17.43 24.17
N LEU A 732 -27.80 -17.60 25.47
CA LEU A 732 -28.71 -18.35 26.36
C LEU A 732 -30.07 -17.68 26.48
N ILE A 733 -30.11 -16.37 26.71
CA ILE A 733 -31.36 -15.61 26.88
C ILE A 733 -32.18 -15.62 25.59
N SER A 734 -31.52 -15.33 24.44
CA SER A 734 -32.21 -15.33 23.14
C SER A 734 -32.73 -16.71 22.78
N SER A 735 -31.98 -17.78 23.07
CA SER A 735 -32.40 -19.15 22.84
C SER A 735 -33.62 -19.53 23.65
N TYR A 736 -33.73 -19.04 24.91
CA TYR A 736 -34.87 -19.28 25.77
C TYR A 736 -36.14 -18.56 25.27
N TYR A 737 -36.02 -17.25 24.95
CA TYR A 737 -37.18 -16.45 24.56
C TYR A 737 -37.65 -16.73 23.10
N LEU A 738 -36.74 -17.10 22.22
CA LEU A 738 -37.04 -17.37 20.79
C LEU A 738 -37.14 -18.85 20.48
N ARG A 739 -37.27 -19.74 21.50
CA ARG A 739 -37.27 -21.19 21.32
C ARG A 739 -38.29 -21.68 20.29
N ASP A 740 -39.47 -21.07 20.27
CA ASP A 740 -40.55 -21.46 19.34
C ASP A 740 -40.22 -21.10 17.91
N VAL A 741 -39.46 -20.00 17.70
CA VAL A 741 -38.99 -19.55 16.38
C VAL A 741 -37.85 -20.42 15.85
N ILE A 742 -36.96 -20.85 16.74
CA ILE A 742 -35.82 -21.71 16.43
C ILE A 742 -36.12 -23.20 16.58
N GLU A 743 -37.37 -23.55 16.85
CA GLU A 743 -37.88 -24.92 16.88
C GLU A 743 -37.11 -25.85 17.84
N ILE A 744 -36.83 -25.38 19.08
CA ILE A 744 -36.20 -26.17 20.12
C ILE A 744 -37.08 -26.25 21.36
N SER A 745 -36.86 -27.27 22.21
CA SER A 745 -37.44 -27.36 23.54
C SER A 745 -36.58 -26.66 24.60
N THR A 746 -37.14 -26.46 25.81
CA THR A 746 -36.34 -26.06 26.96
C THR A 746 -35.51 -27.22 27.46
N LEU A 747 -34.31 -26.93 27.99
CA LEU A 747 -33.52 -27.95 28.70
C LEU A 747 -34.32 -28.39 29.96
N ASN A 748 -34.73 -29.64 29.96
CA ASN A 748 -35.52 -30.27 31.00
C ASN A 748 -34.64 -31.07 31.99
N SER A 749 -35.26 -31.73 32.97
CA SER A 749 -34.55 -32.53 33.98
C SER A 749 -33.77 -33.71 33.40
N TYR A 750 -34.07 -34.13 32.16
CA TYR A 750 -33.39 -35.21 31.45
C TYR A 750 -32.26 -34.65 30.57
N THR A 751 -32.49 -33.60 29.76
CA THR A 751 -31.55 -33.07 28.82
C THR A 751 -30.47 -32.15 29.46
N LEU A 752 -30.82 -31.43 30.53
CA LEU A 752 -29.88 -30.53 31.21
C LEU A 752 -28.64 -31.26 31.76
N PRO A 753 -28.78 -32.40 32.51
CA PRO A 753 -27.61 -33.15 32.95
C PRO A 753 -26.72 -33.64 31.82
N ILE A 754 -27.32 -34.13 30.72
CA ILE A 754 -26.57 -34.59 29.55
C ILE A 754 -25.75 -33.45 28.96
N TYR A 755 -26.37 -32.28 28.78
CA TYR A 755 -25.69 -31.08 28.30
C TYR A 755 -24.52 -30.66 29.22
N LEU A 756 -24.75 -30.62 30.54
CA LEU A 756 -23.74 -30.25 31.55
C LEU A 756 -22.56 -31.23 31.55
N VAL A 757 -22.80 -32.53 31.42
CA VAL A 757 -21.74 -33.55 31.31
C VAL A 757 -20.96 -33.37 30.00
N ALA A 758 -21.64 -33.16 28.90
CA ALA A 758 -20.97 -32.89 27.62
C ALA A 758 -20.09 -31.65 27.72
N MET A 759 -20.55 -30.55 28.30
CA MET A 759 -19.77 -29.34 28.48
C MET A 759 -18.62 -29.52 29.49
N ALA A 760 -18.81 -30.30 30.56
CA ALA A 760 -17.78 -30.62 31.56
C ALA A 760 -16.60 -31.41 30.91
N ILE A 761 -16.86 -32.19 29.87
CA ILE A 761 -15.84 -32.93 29.12
C ILE A 761 -15.25 -32.02 28.02
N CYS A 762 -16.06 -31.34 27.22
CA CYS A 762 -15.63 -30.56 26.06
C CYS A 762 -14.83 -29.33 26.48
N THR A 763 -15.17 -28.63 27.55
CA THR A 763 -14.51 -27.38 27.96
C THR A 763 -13.04 -27.59 28.31
N PRO A 764 -12.66 -28.50 29.23
CA PRO A 764 -11.26 -28.76 29.57
C PRO A 764 -10.47 -29.27 28.34
N LEU A 765 -11.08 -30.16 27.55
CA LEU A 765 -10.47 -30.72 26.33
C LEU A 765 -10.16 -29.60 25.32
N PHE A 766 -11.11 -28.67 25.10
CA PHE A 766 -10.93 -27.53 24.24
C PHE A 766 -9.75 -26.64 24.67
N PHE A 767 -9.70 -26.28 25.96
CA PHE A 767 -8.62 -25.44 26.46
C PHE A 767 -7.26 -26.18 26.46
N TRP A 768 -7.24 -27.47 26.75
CA TRP A 768 -6.02 -28.29 26.66
C TRP A 768 -5.48 -28.36 25.23
N ILE A 769 -6.35 -28.63 24.23
CA ILE A 769 -5.95 -28.64 22.81
C ILE A 769 -5.46 -27.25 22.38
N SER A 770 -6.21 -26.20 22.73
CA SER A 770 -5.86 -24.82 22.39
C SER A 770 -4.50 -24.43 23.00
N TYR A 771 -4.19 -24.87 24.22
CA TYR A 771 -2.88 -24.67 24.86
C TYR A 771 -1.77 -25.42 24.11
N LYS A 772 -1.97 -26.69 23.77
CA LYS A 772 -1.02 -27.47 23.00
C LYS A 772 -0.75 -26.90 21.60
N GLN A 773 -1.74 -26.25 21.02
CA GLN A 773 -1.62 -25.56 19.74
C GLN A 773 -0.97 -24.17 19.88
N GLY A 774 -0.57 -23.75 21.07
CA GLY A 774 0.04 -22.43 21.31
C GLY A 774 -0.94 -21.26 21.11
N ALA A 775 -2.25 -21.48 21.27
CA ALA A 775 -3.25 -20.41 21.10
C ALA A 775 -3.16 -19.32 22.19
N PHE A 776 -2.52 -19.63 23.33
CA PHE A 776 -2.34 -18.75 24.49
C PHE A 776 -0.88 -18.35 24.73
N GLN A 777 0.03 -18.63 23.77
CA GLN A 777 1.43 -18.17 23.91
C GLN A 777 1.44 -16.64 23.98
N LYS A 778 2.24 -16.12 24.92
CA LYS A 778 2.25 -14.72 25.36
C LYS A 778 2.20 -13.75 24.19
N THR A 779 1.17 -12.93 24.28
CA THR A 779 1.02 -11.68 23.55
C THR A 779 2.06 -10.67 23.98
#